data_dac8d1061281219857c2d75010c65985
#
_entry.id   dac8d1061281219857c2d75010c65985
#
_cell.length_a   1.000
_cell.length_b   1.000
_cell.length_c   1.000
_cell.angle_alpha   90.00
_cell.angle_beta   90.00
_cell.angle_gamma   90.00
#
_symmetry.space_group_name_H-M   'P 1'
#
loop_
_entity.id
_entity.type
_entity.pdbx_description
1 polymer ?
#
loop_
_entity_poly.entity_id
_entity_poly.type
_entity_poly.pdbx_seq_one_letter_code
_entity_poly.pdbx_strand_id
1 'polypeptide(L)'
;MHWSLLPACDWEPVGSCGSFVYDHTGAPAGAEIGLTQSATVEPVRVMPAKEVSIPLSTTETQHSPAQNQPVTGKNQINAGQNAAETVTQSLKSHSLAWLEDPKNGIRVPVTEIALEPSPNGQANKPLQVYRTAGPGSDPVVGLEPFRAPWIEARGDTEAYSGRERNLLDDGKSAVRRGAASAEWKGAQPVPRRAVAGRTVTQMHYARHGVVTPEMQFVALRENCDVELVRSEVAAGRAIIPNNINHPESEPMIIGKAFLVKINANIGNSAVTSSIAEEVDKLQWAAQWGADTVMDLSTGDDIHTTREWIIRNSPVPIGTVPIYQALEKVNGEANQLTWEIFRDTVIEQCEQGVDYMTIHAGVLLRYVPLTANRVTGIVSRGGSIMAGWCLAHHQENFLYTHFDELCEIFAKYDVAFSLGDGLRPGSIADANDAAQFAELDTLAELTQRSWKFDVQVMVEGPGHIPFHLVRENVERQQELCKGAPFYTLGPLVTDIAPGYDHITSAIGATEIARYGTAMLCYVTPKEHLGLPNKDDVKTGVITYKIAAHAADLAKGHPGAHERDDALSKARFEFRWRDQFALSLDPVTAEAFHDETLPAEPAKTAHFCSMCGPKFCSMRISQDIRDEYGSAESQAAIAGMYSGMREKSEEFLASGGKVYLPELQVPANQGGSRSSSGSLS
;
A
#
# COMPACT_ATOMS: atom_id res chain seq x y z
N MET A 1 -13.07 -10.93 36.90
CA MET A 1 -14.53 -11.12 36.83
C MET A 1 -14.82 -11.93 35.55
N HIS A 2 -15.47 -13.07 35.72
CA HIS A 2 -15.75 -14.02 34.64
C HIS A 2 -16.73 -13.46 33.63
N TRP A 3 -16.42 -13.61 32.36
CA TRP A 3 -17.39 -13.53 31.27
C TRP A 3 -17.53 -14.89 30.64
N SER A 4 -18.73 -15.45 30.79
CA SER A 4 -19.13 -16.76 30.27
C SER A 4 -19.65 -16.65 28.85
N LEU A 5 -19.27 -17.63 28.07
CA LEU A 5 -19.64 -18.03 26.72
C LEU A 5 -21.12 -17.89 26.39
N LEU A 6 -21.42 -17.35 25.19
CA LEU A 6 -22.69 -17.56 24.49
C LEU A 6 -22.49 -18.64 23.40
N PRO A 7 -23.52 -19.45 23.10
CA PRO A 7 -23.38 -20.66 22.32
C PRO A 7 -23.38 -20.41 20.80
N ALA A 8 -22.61 -21.27 20.12
CA ALA A 8 -22.54 -21.38 18.66
C ALA A 8 -23.88 -21.84 18.07
N CYS A 9 -24.29 -21.24 16.95
CA CYS A 9 -25.35 -21.78 16.11
C CYS A 9 -24.79 -22.85 15.20
N ASP A 10 -25.27 -24.07 15.38
CA ASP A 10 -25.01 -25.22 14.53
C ASP A 10 -25.65 -25.04 13.15
N TRP A 11 -24.83 -25.16 12.11
CA TRP A 11 -25.29 -25.42 10.76
C TRP A 11 -24.83 -26.82 10.37
N GLU A 12 -25.79 -27.74 10.23
CA GLU A 12 -25.54 -29.07 9.67
C GLU A 12 -25.32 -29.00 8.16
N PRO A 13 -24.38 -29.76 7.60
CA PRO A 13 -24.24 -29.91 6.15
C PRO A 13 -25.06 -31.07 5.62
N VAL A 14 -25.84 -30.82 4.58
CA VAL A 14 -26.55 -31.80 3.81
C VAL A 14 -25.65 -32.43 2.76
N GLY A 15 -25.53 -33.75 2.78
CA GLY A 15 -25.34 -34.59 1.60
C GLY A 15 -23.91 -34.91 1.19
N SER A 16 -23.47 -36.09 1.59
CA SER A 16 -22.33 -36.86 1.10
C SER A 16 -22.44 -37.20 -0.39
N CYS A 17 -21.34 -37.04 -1.14
CA CYS A 17 -21.12 -37.81 -2.38
C CYS A 17 -19.64 -38.22 -2.48
N GLY A 18 -19.42 -39.52 -2.36
CA GLY A 18 -18.48 -40.37 -3.04
C GLY A 18 -16.99 -40.02 -3.05
N SER A 19 -16.24 -40.64 -2.15
CA SER A 19 -14.78 -40.83 -2.23
C SER A 19 -14.43 -41.74 -3.40
N PHE A 20 -13.56 -41.28 -4.34
CA PHE A 20 -12.83 -42.12 -5.24
C PHE A 20 -11.37 -42.21 -4.78
N VAL A 21 -11.02 -43.44 -4.41
CA VAL A 21 -9.63 -43.88 -4.16
C VAL A 21 -8.99 -44.22 -5.52
N TYR A 22 -7.85 -43.67 -5.85
CA TYR A 22 -7.00 -44.11 -6.96
C TYR A 22 -5.95 -45.09 -6.43
N ASP A 23 -6.02 -46.31 -6.95
CA ASP A 23 -4.97 -47.33 -6.80
C ASP A 23 -4.08 -47.35 -8.07
N HIS A 24 -2.78 -47.46 -7.87
CA HIS A 24 -1.80 -47.61 -8.91
C HIS A 24 -1.71 -49.07 -9.31
N THR A 25 -1.96 -49.43 -10.61
CA THR A 25 -1.10 -50.38 -11.39
C THR A 25 -1.70 -50.67 -12.80
N GLY A 26 -0.86 -50.59 -13.83
CA GLY A 26 -0.83 -51.51 -14.98
C GLY A 26 -1.76 -51.24 -16.16
N ALA A 27 -1.19 -50.79 -17.28
CA ALA A 27 -1.73 -51.04 -18.63
C ALA A 27 -1.66 -52.55 -19.00
N PRO A 28 -2.43 -53.11 -20.02
CA PRO A 28 -2.47 -52.66 -21.40
C PRO A 28 -3.76 -52.94 -22.22
N ALA A 29 -3.81 -52.36 -23.44
CA ALA A 29 -4.39 -52.80 -24.69
C ALA A 29 -5.91 -52.89 -24.93
N GLY A 30 -6.38 -52.05 -25.88
CA GLY A 30 -7.19 -52.47 -27.01
C GLY A 30 -8.69 -52.66 -26.84
N ALA A 31 -9.51 -51.67 -27.32
CA ALA A 31 -10.79 -51.96 -27.99
C ALA A 31 -11.26 -50.74 -28.77
N GLU A 32 -11.38 -50.92 -30.07
CA GLU A 32 -12.16 -50.04 -30.98
C GLU A 32 -13.65 -50.14 -30.65
N ILE A 33 -14.35 -49.00 -30.55
CA ILE A 33 -15.79 -48.96 -30.73
C ILE A 33 -16.15 -47.65 -31.45
N GLY A 34 -16.64 -47.79 -32.62
CA GLY A 34 -17.72 -47.27 -33.41
C GLY A 34 -18.06 -45.79 -33.33
N LEU A 35 -17.80 -45.11 -34.46
CA LEU A 35 -18.42 -43.87 -34.88
C LEU A 35 -19.92 -44.01 -35.07
N THR A 36 -20.74 -43.15 -34.44
CA THR A 36 -22.07 -42.82 -34.97
C THR A 36 -22.39 -41.34 -34.72
N GLN A 37 -22.61 -40.69 -35.86
CA GLN A 37 -23.48 -39.60 -36.19
C GLN A 37 -23.29 -38.21 -35.58
N SER A 38 -22.87 -37.35 -36.50
CA SER A 38 -22.87 -35.92 -36.58
C SER A 38 -24.24 -35.30 -36.30
N ALA A 39 -24.30 -34.34 -35.43
CA ALA A 39 -25.35 -33.30 -35.42
C ALA A 39 -24.73 -32.05 -36.05
N THR A 40 -25.19 -31.68 -37.20
CA THR A 40 -24.85 -30.44 -37.92
C THR A 40 -25.51 -29.25 -37.21
N VAL A 41 -24.70 -28.33 -36.69
CA VAL A 41 -25.16 -26.99 -36.28
C VAL A 41 -24.99 -26.05 -37.48
N GLU A 42 -26.12 -25.51 -37.94
CA GLU A 42 -26.12 -24.49 -39.00
C GLU A 42 -25.43 -23.20 -38.53
N PRO A 43 -24.67 -22.53 -39.42
CA PRO A 43 -24.04 -21.26 -39.09
C PRO A 43 -25.07 -20.12 -39.07
N VAL A 44 -25.07 -19.34 -37.99
CA VAL A 44 -25.82 -18.10 -37.87
C VAL A 44 -25.29 -17.09 -38.91
N ARG A 45 -26.17 -16.68 -39.82
CA ARG A 45 -25.91 -15.62 -40.80
C ARG A 45 -25.73 -14.27 -40.09
N VAL A 46 -24.52 -13.73 -40.11
CA VAL A 46 -24.25 -12.34 -39.77
C VAL A 46 -24.69 -11.45 -40.94
N MET A 47 -25.66 -10.59 -40.69
CA MET A 47 -26.05 -9.55 -41.64
C MET A 47 -25.00 -8.42 -41.70
N PRO A 48 -24.67 -7.86 -42.87
CA PRO A 48 -23.73 -6.76 -42.95
C PRO A 48 -24.32 -5.46 -42.40
N ALA A 49 -23.54 -4.74 -41.60
CA ALA A 49 -23.87 -3.43 -41.08
C ALA A 49 -24.03 -2.44 -42.27
N LYS A 50 -25.13 -1.70 -42.26
CA LYS A 50 -25.33 -0.57 -43.19
C LYS A 50 -24.35 0.56 -42.80
N GLU A 51 -23.51 0.95 -43.74
CA GLU A 51 -22.73 2.19 -43.69
C GLU A 51 -23.69 3.37 -43.62
N VAL A 52 -23.62 4.13 -42.56
CA VAL A 52 -24.23 5.45 -42.46
C VAL A 52 -23.17 6.48 -42.83
N SER A 53 -23.22 6.97 -44.04
CA SER A 53 -22.39 8.08 -44.51
C SER A 53 -22.89 9.38 -43.90
N ILE A 54 -22.07 10.03 -43.07
CA ILE A 54 -22.27 11.41 -42.63
C ILE A 54 -21.54 12.33 -43.63
N PRO A 55 -22.18 13.31 -44.26
CA PRO A 55 -21.49 14.20 -45.19
C PRO A 55 -20.61 15.21 -44.40
N LEU A 56 -19.32 15.21 -44.70
CA LEU A 56 -18.38 16.26 -44.29
C LEU A 56 -18.68 17.50 -45.17
N SER A 57 -19.19 18.55 -44.56
CA SER A 57 -19.25 19.88 -45.14
C SER A 57 -17.91 20.56 -44.95
N THR A 58 -17.16 20.67 -46.01
CA THR A 58 -15.95 21.50 -46.13
C THR A 58 -16.37 22.96 -46.31
N THR A 59 -16.14 23.79 -45.30
CA THR A 59 -16.09 25.24 -45.45
C THR A 59 -14.65 25.66 -45.24
N GLU A 60 -13.95 25.95 -46.29
CA GLU A 60 -12.70 26.68 -46.31
C GLU A 60 -12.93 28.09 -45.79
N THR A 61 -12.33 28.46 -44.71
CA THR A 61 -12.19 29.83 -44.25
C THR A 61 -10.71 30.20 -44.30
N GLN A 62 -10.39 31.08 -45.22
CA GLN A 62 -9.09 31.73 -45.38
C GLN A 62 -8.78 32.57 -44.14
N HIS A 63 -7.66 32.30 -43.48
CA HIS A 63 -7.10 33.16 -42.43
C HIS A 63 -5.93 33.98 -42.99
N SER A 64 -6.11 35.27 -43.02
CA SER A 64 -5.06 36.27 -43.09
C SER A 64 -4.34 36.39 -41.73
N PRO A 65 -3.06 36.71 -41.70
CA PRO A 65 -2.31 36.80 -40.45
C PRO A 65 -2.61 38.10 -39.71
N ALA A 66 -3.18 38.00 -38.50
CA ALA A 66 -3.36 39.12 -37.59
C ALA A 66 -2.24 39.15 -36.55
N GLN A 67 -1.70 40.32 -36.40
CA GLN A 67 -0.58 40.72 -35.55
C GLN A 67 -0.79 40.38 -34.04
N ASN A 68 0.25 39.86 -33.39
CA ASN A 68 0.37 39.73 -31.94
C ASN A 68 0.36 41.10 -31.27
N GLN A 69 -0.64 41.37 -30.44
CA GLN A 69 -0.56 42.33 -29.33
C GLN A 69 -0.79 41.60 -27.99
N PRO A 70 -0.02 41.91 -26.94
CA PRO A 70 -0.17 41.21 -25.66
C PRO A 70 -1.41 41.72 -24.92
N VAL A 71 -2.35 40.81 -24.67
CA VAL A 71 -3.47 41.05 -23.76
C VAL A 71 -3.01 40.87 -22.35
N THR A 72 -2.80 41.96 -21.64
CA THR A 72 -2.65 41.97 -20.18
C THR A 72 -4.01 41.72 -19.53
N GLY A 73 -4.31 40.45 -19.25
CA GLY A 73 -5.48 40.03 -18.47
C GLY A 73 -5.08 39.71 -17.03
N LYS A 74 -5.29 40.66 -16.13
CA LYS A 74 -5.27 40.43 -14.68
C LYS A 74 -6.51 39.61 -14.32
N ASN A 75 -6.41 38.29 -14.21
CA ASN A 75 -7.40 37.43 -13.55
C ASN A 75 -6.93 35.96 -13.36
N GLN A 76 -5.65 35.73 -13.00
CA GLN A 76 -5.15 34.38 -12.70
C GLN A 76 -4.37 34.30 -11.38
N ILE A 77 -4.63 35.14 -10.39
CA ILE A 77 -3.84 35.16 -9.15
C ILE A 77 -4.74 35.06 -7.90
N ASN A 78 -5.80 34.32 -7.87
CA ASN A 78 -6.52 34.14 -6.60
C ASN A 78 -6.80 32.68 -6.22
N ALA A 79 -6.72 31.72 -7.12
CA ALA A 79 -6.98 30.32 -6.77
C ALA A 79 -5.80 29.67 -6.00
N GLY A 80 -4.55 29.99 -6.35
CA GLY A 80 -3.38 29.40 -5.71
C GLY A 80 -3.08 29.97 -4.32
N GLN A 81 -3.30 31.28 -4.11
CA GLN A 81 -3.08 31.91 -2.80
C GLN A 81 -4.17 31.51 -1.79
N ASN A 82 -5.43 31.42 -2.21
CA ASN A 82 -6.51 30.94 -1.35
C ASN A 82 -6.36 29.47 -0.98
N ALA A 83 -5.88 28.61 -1.88
CA ALA A 83 -5.60 27.22 -1.56
C ALA A 83 -4.47 27.06 -0.53
N ALA A 84 -3.40 27.84 -0.62
CA ALA A 84 -2.30 27.81 0.35
C ALA A 84 -2.72 28.34 1.73
N GLU A 85 -3.57 29.36 1.80
CA GLU A 85 -4.14 29.87 3.05
C GLU A 85 -5.13 28.88 3.69
N THR A 86 -5.93 28.19 2.88
CA THR A 86 -6.88 27.17 3.34
C THR A 86 -6.14 25.94 3.89
N VAL A 87 -5.08 25.48 3.22
CA VAL A 87 -4.18 24.40 3.71
C VAL A 87 -3.62 24.73 5.09
N THR A 88 -3.33 26.01 5.37
CA THR A 88 -2.81 26.45 6.67
C THR A 88 -3.89 26.40 7.76
N GLN A 89 -5.17 26.44 7.45
CA GLN A 89 -6.24 26.38 8.44
C GLN A 89 -6.61 24.97 8.88
N SER A 90 -6.75 24.02 7.96
CA SER A 90 -7.08 22.63 8.28
C SER A 90 -6.02 21.91 9.12
N LEU A 91 -4.77 22.40 9.09
CA LEU A 91 -3.65 21.84 9.85
C LEU A 91 -3.33 22.62 11.16
N LYS A 92 -4.09 23.64 11.52
CA LYS A 92 -3.83 24.45 12.74
C LYS A 92 -3.90 23.65 14.04
N SER A 93 -4.67 22.58 14.09
CA SER A 93 -4.76 21.69 15.24
C SER A 93 -3.62 20.65 15.30
N HIS A 94 -2.79 20.57 14.26
CA HIS A 94 -1.63 19.67 14.20
C HIS A 94 -0.40 20.38 14.77
N SER A 95 0.28 19.72 15.70
CA SER A 95 1.55 20.18 16.24
C SER A 95 2.57 19.04 16.27
N LEU A 96 3.85 19.38 16.11
CA LEU A 96 4.92 18.42 16.35
C LEU A 96 5.04 18.20 17.85
N ALA A 97 4.96 16.96 18.27
CA ALA A 97 5.23 16.49 19.62
C ALA A 97 6.21 15.32 19.58
N TRP A 98 6.64 14.86 20.75
CA TRP A 98 7.61 13.79 20.88
C TRP A 98 7.12 12.78 21.91
N LEU A 99 7.13 11.49 21.51
CA LEU A 99 7.13 10.40 22.48
C LEU A 99 8.56 10.22 22.97
N GLU A 100 8.76 10.10 24.27
CA GLU A 100 10.09 9.96 24.86
C GLU A 100 10.11 8.79 25.83
N ASP A 101 11.11 7.92 25.72
CA ASP A 101 11.42 6.94 26.75
C ASP A 101 12.40 7.55 27.74
N PRO A 102 11.98 7.86 28.98
CA PRO A 102 12.83 8.53 29.95
C PRO A 102 14.01 7.67 30.43
N LYS A 103 14.02 6.37 30.13
CA LYS A 103 15.08 5.46 30.55
C LYS A 103 16.33 5.53 29.66
N ASN A 104 16.12 5.76 28.37
CA ASN A 104 17.19 5.73 27.36
C ASN A 104 17.31 7.02 26.55
N GLY A 105 16.37 7.98 26.71
CA GLY A 105 16.39 9.25 26.01
C GLY A 105 16.00 9.16 24.54
N ILE A 106 15.47 8.02 24.09
CA ILE A 106 14.99 7.87 22.70
C ILE A 106 13.71 8.67 22.53
N ARG A 107 13.64 9.41 21.42
CA ARG A 107 12.53 10.30 21.08
C ARG A 107 12.00 9.96 19.70
N VAL A 108 10.67 9.87 19.58
CA VAL A 108 9.95 9.57 18.34
C VAL A 108 9.05 10.74 18.00
N PRO A 109 9.15 11.33 16.79
CA PRO A 109 8.29 12.45 16.40
C PRO A 109 6.88 11.97 16.11
N VAL A 110 5.91 12.69 16.67
CA VAL A 110 4.49 12.47 16.41
C VAL A 110 3.79 13.77 16.03
N THR A 111 2.75 13.66 15.24
CA THR A 111 1.77 14.73 15.07
C THR A 111 0.73 14.58 16.16
N GLU A 112 0.66 15.56 17.05
CA GLU A 112 -0.41 15.68 18.02
C GLU A 112 -1.55 16.49 17.41
N ILE A 113 -2.75 15.89 17.39
CA ILE A 113 -3.98 16.49 16.86
C ILE A 113 -4.82 16.93 18.05
N ALA A 114 -4.86 18.24 18.30
CA ALA A 114 -5.70 18.82 19.34
C ALA A 114 -7.17 18.77 18.91
N LEU A 115 -8.07 18.37 19.83
CA LEU A 115 -9.49 18.21 19.56
C LEU A 115 -10.32 19.23 20.35
N GLU A 116 -11.36 19.76 19.72
CA GLU A 116 -12.34 20.66 20.35
C GLU A 116 -13.15 19.92 21.43
N PRO A 117 -13.60 20.59 22.50
CA PRO A 117 -14.51 19.99 23.46
C PRO A 117 -15.81 19.53 22.81
N SER A 118 -16.40 18.48 23.33
CA SER A 118 -17.75 18.04 22.94
C SER A 118 -18.80 19.11 23.27
N PRO A 119 -19.97 19.16 22.63
CA PRO A 119 -21.02 20.15 22.87
C PRO A 119 -21.47 20.25 24.33
N ASN A 120 -21.34 19.17 25.10
CA ASN A 120 -21.64 19.15 26.55
C ASN A 120 -20.50 19.70 27.42
N GLY A 121 -19.44 20.27 26.83
CA GLY A 121 -18.29 20.84 27.53
C GLY A 121 -17.22 19.81 27.94
N GLN A 122 -17.40 18.54 27.65
CA GLN A 122 -16.40 17.51 27.95
C GLN A 122 -15.18 17.67 27.05
N ALA A 123 -13.99 17.75 27.64
CA ALA A 123 -12.73 17.79 26.90
C ALA A 123 -12.48 16.45 26.19
N ASN A 124 -12.02 16.52 24.95
CA ASN A 124 -11.55 15.39 24.18
C ASN A 124 -10.03 15.26 24.30
N LYS A 125 -9.54 14.04 24.49
CA LYS A 125 -8.10 13.76 24.54
C LYS A 125 -7.49 13.98 23.15
N PRO A 126 -6.34 14.69 23.02
CA PRO A 126 -5.65 14.81 21.74
C PRO A 126 -5.23 13.42 21.24
N LEU A 127 -5.22 13.27 19.91
CA LEU A 127 -4.74 12.07 19.26
C LEU A 127 -3.29 12.26 18.81
N GLN A 128 -2.46 11.27 19.04
CA GLN A 128 -1.07 11.25 18.57
C GLN A 128 -0.89 10.21 17.48
N VAL A 129 -0.33 10.62 16.33
CA VAL A 129 -0.03 9.74 15.20
C VAL A 129 1.44 9.91 14.83
N TYR A 130 2.11 8.81 14.48
CA TYR A 130 3.51 8.88 14.04
C TYR A 130 3.66 9.82 12.83
N ARG A 131 4.73 10.62 12.86
CA ARG A 131 5.04 11.59 11.81
C ARG A 131 6.12 11.06 10.87
N THR A 132 5.76 10.41 9.78
CA THR A 132 6.70 9.86 8.79
C THR A 132 7.61 10.92 8.15
N ALA A 133 7.17 12.18 8.08
CA ALA A 133 7.99 13.28 7.59
C ALA A 133 9.11 13.72 8.56
N GLY A 134 9.24 13.08 9.73
CA GLY A 134 10.22 13.47 10.74
C GLY A 134 10.06 14.92 11.18
N PRO A 135 11.13 15.56 11.68
CA PRO A 135 11.14 16.96 12.10
C PRO A 135 11.08 17.97 10.95
N GLY A 136 11.31 17.53 9.71
CA GLY A 136 11.44 18.37 8.52
C GLY A 136 12.88 18.90 8.32
N SER A 137 13.22 19.25 7.08
CA SER A 137 14.55 19.74 6.71
C SER A 137 14.48 20.78 5.60
N ASP A 138 15.59 21.56 5.46
CA ASP A 138 15.90 22.30 4.25
C ASP A 138 16.46 21.33 3.21
N PRO A 139 15.88 21.21 2.00
CA PRO A 139 16.35 20.28 0.97
C PRO A 139 17.83 20.45 0.59
N VAL A 140 18.40 21.64 0.71
CA VAL A 140 19.80 21.91 0.35
C VAL A 140 20.78 21.50 1.46
N VAL A 141 20.32 21.53 2.71
CA VAL A 141 21.15 21.19 3.89
C VAL A 141 21.03 19.70 4.21
N GLY A 142 19.86 19.11 3.95
CA GLY A 142 19.51 17.74 4.35
C GLY A 142 19.09 17.64 5.81
N LEU A 143 18.94 16.40 6.27
CA LEU A 143 18.56 16.05 7.63
C LEU A 143 19.80 15.89 8.54
N GLU A 144 19.59 16.03 9.84
CA GLU A 144 20.62 15.72 10.81
C GLU A 144 20.84 14.18 10.92
N PRO A 145 22.11 13.73 11.00
CA PRO A 145 22.43 12.30 11.13
C PRO A 145 22.20 11.81 12.58
N PHE A 146 20.96 11.83 13.07
CA PHE A 146 20.63 11.63 14.47
C PHE A 146 20.98 10.23 15.01
N ARG A 147 21.09 9.20 14.13
CA ARG A 147 21.53 7.86 14.53
C ARG A 147 23.06 7.69 14.57
N ALA A 148 23.84 8.64 14.06
CA ALA A 148 25.30 8.53 14.06
C ALA A 148 25.89 8.21 15.46
N PRO A 149 25.44 8.86 16.57
CA PRO A 149 25.89 8.51 17.92
C PRO A 149 25.58 7.06 18.32
N TRP A 150 24.45 6.51 17.88
CA TRP A 150 24.06 5.11 18.19
C TRP A 150 24.96 4.11 17.47
N ILE A 151 25.28 4.39 16.19
CA ILE A 151 26.13 3.56 15.35
C ILE A 151 27.55 3.58 15.90
N GLU A 152 28.08 4.75 16.27
CA GLU A 152 29.42 4.91 16.80
C GLU A 152 29.59 4.27 18.19
N ALA A 153 28.60 4.40 19.05
CA ALA A 153 28.62 3.84 20.42
C ALA A 153 28.73 2.31 20.44
N ARG A 154 28.29 1.61 19.38
CA ARG A 154 28.44 0.15 19.27
C ARG A 154 29.90 -0.29 19.09
N GLY A 155 30.77 0.55 18.50
CA GLY A 155 32.19 0.29 18.34
C GLY A 155 32.54 -0.88 17.42
N ASP A 156 31.61 -1.30 16.55
CA ASP A 156 31.73 -2.44 15.64
C ASP A 156 31.78 -2.01 14.16
N THR A 157 31.79 -0.71 13.90
CA THR A 157 31.96 -0.11 12.58
C THR A 157 33.24 0.73 12.49
N GLU A 158 33.79 0.81 11.30
CA GLU A 158 34.93 1.68 10.98
C GLU A 158 34.62 2.61 9.82
N ALA A 159 35.05 3.85 9.89
CA ALA A 159 35.08 4.77 8.76
C ALA A 159 36.22 4.42 7.81
N TYR A 160 36.02 4.52 6.52
CA TYR A 160 37.04 4.23 5.52
C TYR A 160 36.85 5.12 4.26
N SER A 161 37.83 5.09 3.33
CA SER A 161 37.80 5.96 2.15
C SER A 161 36.65 5.67 1.16
N GLY A 162 36.00 4.49 1.28
CA GLY A 162 35.01 4.06 0.31
C GLY A 162 35.59 3.72 -1.05
N ARG A 163 34.71 3.36 -2.00
CA ARG A 163 35.06 3.22 -3.41
C ARG A 163 35.21 4.60 -4.06
N GLU A 164 36.09 4.70 -5.04
CA GLU A 164 36.25 5.93 -5.82
C GLU A 164 35.03 6.12 -6.74
N ARG A 165 34.38 7.27 -6.61
CA ARG A 165 33.27 7.66 -7.50
C ARG A 165 33.83 8.01 -8.89
N ASN A 166 33.10 7.58 -9.92
CA ASN A 166 33.38 7.97 -11.29
C ASN A 166 32.11 8.47 -12.00
N LEU A 167 32.27 9.18 -13.12
CA LEU A 167 31.13 9.74 -13.85
C LEU A 167 30.18 8.68 -14.41
N LEU A 168 30.64 7.43 -14.57
CA LEU A 168 29.77 6.34 -15.04
C LEU A 168 28.72 5.93 -14.01
N ASP A 169 28.93 6.27 -12.73
CA ASP A 169 27.94 6.05 -11.66
C ASP A 169 26.66 6.88 -11.89
N ASP A 170 26.81 8.03 -12.56
CA ASP A 170 25.71 8.89 -13.03
C ASP A 170 25.28 8.59 -14.48
N GLY A 171 25.72 7.45 -15.04
CA GLY A 171 25.36 7.00 -16.37
C GLY A 171 26.25 7.60 -17.48
N LYS A 172 26.09 7.07 -18.69
CA LYS A 172 26.90 7.48 -19.87
C LYS A 172 26.63 8.92 -20.32
N SER A 173 25.50 9.48 -20.00
CA SER A 173 25.22 10.89 -20.28
C SER A 173 26.10 11.82 -19.46
N ALA A 174 26.33 11.53 -18.19
CA ALA A 174 27.25 12.29 -17.34
C ALA A 174 28.69 12.21 -17.88
N VAL A 175 29.11 11.01 -18.31
CA VAL A 175 30.41 10.82 -18.99
C VAL A 175 30.54 11.70 -20.24
N ARG A 176 29.51 11.75 -21.08
CA ARG A 176 29.52 12.61 -22.28
C ARG A 176 29.55 14.10 -21.94
N ARG A 177 28.87 14.53 -20.89
CA ARG A 177 28.89 15.91 -20.39
C ARG A 177 30.24 16.27 -19.68
N GLY A 178 30.94 15.28 -19.15
CA GLY A 178 32.11 15.47 -18.33
C GLY A 178 31.82 15.89 -16.89
N ALA A 179 30.55 15.90 -16.49
CA ALA A 179 30.10 16.24 -15.12
C ALA A 179 28.70 15.71 -14.85
N ALA A 180 28.35 15.49 -13.57
CA ALA A 180 26.97 15.35 -13.12
C ALA A 180 26.22 16.68 -13.25
N SER A 181 24.87 16.64 -13.36
CA SER A 181 24.06 17.85 -13.61
C SER A 181 23.91 18.73 -12.36
N ALA A 182 23.91 18.14 -11.16
CA ALA A 182 23.83 18.87 -9.90
C ALA A 182 24.46 18.05 -8.77
N GLU A 183 25.60 18.50 -8.27
CA GLU A 183 26.27 17.82 -7.15
C GLU A 183 25.58 18.16 -5.81
N TRP A 184 25.52 17.18 -4.91
CA TRP A 184 25.13 17.40 -3.52
C TRP A 184 26.15 18.33 -2.85
N LYS A 185 25.67 19.42 -2.25
CA LYS A 185 26.51 20.45 -1.64
C LYS A 185 26.55 20.39 -0.11
N GLY A 186 25.70 19.54 0.47
CA GLY A 186 25.69 19.33 1.91
C GLY A 186 26.90 18.53 2.40
N ALA A 187 26.86 18.15 3.66
CA ALA A 187 27.92 17.32 4.24
C ALA A 187 28.03 15.98 3.48
N GLN A 188 29.24 15.65 3.04
CA GLN A 188 29.52 14.33 2.45
C GLN A 188 29.87 13.37 3.60
N PRO A 189 29.00 12.38 3.90
CA PRO A 189 29.31 11.41 4.94
C PRO A 189 30.50 10.55 4.51
N VAL A 190 31.41 10.28 5.45
CA VAL A 190 32.47 9.30 5.22
C VAL A 190 31.86 7.92 5.37
N PRO A 191 31.93 7.03 4.36
CA PRO A 191 31.36 5.71 4.44
C PRO A 191 31.89 4.89 5.62
N ARG A 192 30.98 4.15 6.25
CA ARG A 192 31.29 3.21 7.33
C ARG A 192 30.97 1.79 6.87
N ARG A 193 31.68 0.84 7.43
CA ARG A 193 31.41 -0.60 7.27
C ARG A 193 31.66 -1.33 8.57
N ALA A 194 31.19 -2.55 8.67
CA ALA A 194 31.55 -3.43 9.79
C ALA A 194 33.08 -3.61 9.88
N VAL A 195 33.61 -3.59 11.09
CA VAL A 195 35.00 -3.99 11.35
C VAL A 195 35.19 -5.44 10.91
N ALA A 196 36.40 -5.76 10.41
CA ALA A 196 36.68 -7.10 9.91
C ALA A 196 36.29 -8.22 10.89
N GLY A 197 35.50 -9.18 10.42
CA GLY A 197 34.98 -10.28 11.22
C GLY A 197 33.78 -9.94 12.11
N ARG A 198 33.18 -8.75 11.96
CA ARG A 198 31.94 -8.34 12.62
C ARG A 198 30.78 -8.30 11.63
N THR A 199 29.58 -8.50 12.14
CA THR A 199 28.30 -8.30 11.45
C THR A 199 27.51 -7.22 12.21
N VAL A 200 26.91 -6.27 11.50
CA VAL A 200 26.28 -5.08 12.11
C VAL A 200 24.78 -5.00 11.82
N THR A 201 24.18 -6.11 11.40
CA THR A 201 22.76 -6.14 11.07
C THR A 201 21.86 -6.19 12.31
N GLN A 202 20.67 -5.61 12.21
CA GLN A 202 19.68 -5.68 13.31
C GLN A 202 19.33 -7.14 13.63
N MET A 203 19.28 -8.03 12.65
CA MET A 203 19.06 -9.46 12.88
C MET A 203 20.21 -10.09 13.71
N HIS A 204 21.45 -9.73 13.44
CA HIS A 204 22.60 -10.21 14.20
C HIS A 204 22.49 -9.82 15.68
N TYR A 205 22.22 -8.56 15.96
CA TYR A 205 22.05 -8.09 17.35
C TYR A 205 20.86 -8.79 18.04
N ALA A 206 19.71 -8.87 17.34
CA ALA A 206 18.52 -9.51 17.86
C ALA A 206 18.74 -10.97 18.23
N ARG A 207 19.45 -11.74 17.41
CA ARG A 207 19.80 -13.16 17.64
C ARG A 207 20.75 -13.35 18.82
N HIS A 208 21.60 -12.37 19.08
CA HIS A 208 22.50 -12.36 20.23
C HIS A 208 21.86 -11.78 21.52
N GLY A 209 20.55 -11.52 21.49
CA GLY A 209 19.82 -10.99 22.65
C GLY A 209 20.08 -9.49 22.90
N VAL A 210 20.66 -8.78 21.95
CA VAL A 210 20.94 -7.36 22.08
C VAL A 210 19.75 -6.55 21.57
N VAL A 211 19.22 -5.67 22.41
CA VAL A 211 18.23 -4.66 22.06
C VAL A 211 18.97 -3.39 21.64
N THR A 212 18.87 -3.02 20.39
CA THR A 212 19.50 -1.82 19.85
C THR A 212 18.65 -0.56 20.09
N PRO A 213 19.22 0.65 19.99
CA PRO A 213 18.44 1.89 20.01
C PRO A 213 17.39 1.94 18.89
N GLU A 214 17.68 1.35 17.73
CA GLU A 214 16.76 1.23 16.61
C GLU A 214 15.53 0.38 16.99
N MET A 215 15.71 -0.74 17.69
CA MET A 215 14.59 -1.56 18.19
C MET A 215 13.77 -0.84 19.25
N GLN A 216 14.40 -0.05 20.11
CA GLN A 216 13.73 0.76 21.14
C GLN A 216 12.90 1.89 20.47
N PHE A 217 13.44 2.55 19.46
CA PHE A 217 12.72 3.55 18.66
C PHE A 217 11.47 2.93 18.00
N VAL A 218 11.64 1.78 17.38
CA VAL A 218 10.53 1.02 16.76
C VAL A 218 9.47 0.65 17.79
N ALA A 219 9.86 0.14 18.96
CA ALA A 219 8.91 -0.25 20.00
C ALA A 219 8.07 0.93 20.49
N LEU A 220 8.70 2.10 20.63
CA LEU A 220 8.01 3.34 20.99
C LEU A 220 7.08 3.84 19.87
N ARG A 221 7.54 3.76 18.61
CA ARG A 221 6.77 4.11 17.42
C ARG A 221 5.52 3.24 17.24
N GLU A 222 5.67 1.92 17.41
CA GLU A 222 4.60 0.92 17.23
C GLU A 222 3.76 0.72 18.51
N ASN A 223 4.10 1.42 19.61
CA ASN A 223 3.45 1.26 20.90
C ASN A 223 3.38 -0.22 21.38
N CYS A 224 4.51 -0.91 21.31
CA CYS A 224 4.61 -2.33 21.66
C CYS A 224 5.83 -2.63 22.54
N ASP A 225 5.90 -3.87 23.05
CA ASP A 225 7.05 -4.33 23.84
C ASP A 225 8.28 -4.47 22.94
N VAL A 226 9.42 -3.93 23.37
CA VAL A 226 10.70 -4.02 22.66
C VAL A 226 11.18 -5.46 22.49
N GLU A 227 10.81 -6.36 23.37
CA GLU A 227 11.14 -7.78 23.25
C GLU A 227 10.34 -8.45 22.12
N LEU A 228 9.12 -8.00 21.84
CA LEU A 228 8.39 -8.39 20.63
C LEU A 228 9.18 -7.99 19.39
N VAL A 229 9.66 -6.74 19.32
CA VAL A 229 10.48 -6.25 18.18
C VAL A 229 11.72 -7.13 18.02
N ARG A 230 12.50 -7.32 19.11
CA ARG A 230 13.72 -8.11 19.07
C ARG A 230 13.46 -9.56 18.64
N SER A 231 12.44 -10.20 19.19
CA SER A 231 12.14 -11.62 18.90
C SER A 231 11.64 -11.84 17.47
N GLU A 232 10.85 -10.93 16.92
CA GLU A 232 10.38 -11.00 15.52
C GLU A 232 11.54 -10.79 14.53
N VAL A 233 12.45 -9.84 14.82
CA VAL A 233 13.66 -9.62 14.01
C VAL A 233 14.60 -10.81 14.11
N ALA A 234 14.86 -11.35 15.30
CA ALA A 234 15.71 -12.53 15.51
C ALA A 234 15.21 -13.77 14.75
N ALA A 235 13.90 -13.93 14.68
CA ALA A 235 13.26 -15.04 13.97
C ALA A 235 13.18 -14.82 12.43
N GLY A 236 13.51 -13.63 11.94
CA GLY A 236 13.38 -13.27 10.51
C GLY A 236 11.96 -12.97 10.07
N ARG A 237 10.99 -12.84 11.01
CA ARG A 237 9.60 -12.51 10.71
C ARG A 237 9.33 -11.01 10.65
N ALA A 238 10.33 -10.20 11.00
CA ALA A 238 10.33 -8.76 10.80
C ALA A 238 11.72 -8.28 10.41
N ILE A 239 11.79 -7.13 9.73
CA ILE A 239 13.03 -6.44 9.38
C ILE A 239 12.98 -4.98 9.81
N ILE A 240 14.13 -4.43 10.17
CA ILE A 240 14.36 -3.00 10.37
C ILE A 240 15.39 -2.58 9.32
N PRO A 241 14.96 -2.13 8.12
CA PRO A 241 15.88 -1.70 7.05
C PRO A 241 16.49 -0.36 7.44
N ASN A 242 17.79 -0.34 7.79
CA ASN A 242 18.37 0.83 8.42
C ASN A 242 19.90 0.86 8.27
N ASN A 243 20.38 1.08 7.03
CA ASN A 243 21.80 1.14 6.69
C ASN A 243 22.58 2.07 7.62
N ILE A 244 23.76 1.63 8.04
CA ILE A 244 24.66 2.44 8.88
C ILE A 244 25.17 3.72 8.19
N ASN A 245 25.07 3.81 6.86
CA ASN A 245 25.42 4.98 6.05
C ASN A 245 24.21 5.88 5.72
N HIS A 246 23.05 5.60 6.32
CA HIS A 246 21.86 6.47 6.28
C HIS A 246 21.47 6.88 7.72
N PRO A 247 22.35 7.54 8.45
CA PRO A 247 22.09 7.89 9.84
C PRO A 247 20.98 8.94 10.04
N GLU A 248 20.48 9.54 8.97
CA GLU A 248 19.37 10.49 8.96
C GLU A 248 18.01 9.80 9.07
N SER A 249 17.90 8.53 8.66
CA SER A 249 16.62 7.81 8.63
C SER A 249 16.15 7.42 10.03
N GLU A 250 14.83 7.56 10.27
CA GLU A 250 14.15 7.07 11.46
C GLU A 250 13.88 5.58 11.33
N PRO A 251 14.21 4.77 12.36
CA PRO A 251 13.94 3.34 12.30
C PRO A 251 12.46 3.02 12.14
N MET A 252 12.17 2.05 11.27
CA MET A 252 10.83 1.47 11.13
C MET A 252 10.92 -0.04 10.94
N ILE A 253 9.84 -0.75 11.24
CA ILE A 253 9.79 -2.21 11.16
C ILE A 253 8.77 -2.64 10.11
N ILE A 254 9.12 -3.67 9.33
CA ILE A 254 8.26 -4.36 8.38
C ILE A 254 8.06 -5.78 8.88
N GLY A 255 6.86 -6.13 9.28
CA GLY A 255 6.53 -7.45 9.82
C GLY A 255 5.05 -7.61 10.08
N LYS A 256 4.55 -8.84 9.99
CA LYS A 256 3.11 -9.16 10.13
C LYS A 256 2.53 -8.74 11.48
N ALA A 257 3.34 -8.74 12.54
CA ALA A 257 2.93 -8.40 13.90
C ALA A 257 2.75 -6.89 14.14
N PHE A 258 3.14 -6.06 13.19
CA PHE A 258 3.17 -4.61 13.28
C PHE A 258 2.16 -3.98 12.32
N LEU A 259 2.01 -2.64 12.40
CA LEU A 259 1.20 -1.90 11.43
C LEU A 259 1.70 -2.15 10.00
N VAL A 260 0.78 -2.27 9.06
CA VAL A 260 1.11 -2.41 7.63
C VAL A 260 1.81 -1.15 7.14
N LYS A 261 2.96 -1.33 6.49
CA LYS A 261 3.79 -0.23 5.95
C LYS A 261 3.47 0.03 4.48
N ILE A 262 3.74 1.26 4.05
CA ILE A 262 3.51 1.70 2.68
C ILE A 262 4.81 2.18 2.08
N ASN A 263 5.15 1.62 0.92
CA ASN A 263 6.22 2.12 0.08
C ASN A 263 5.66 3.00 -1.05
N ALA A 264 6.28 4.16 -1.26
CA ALA A 264 6.06 5.00 -2.44
C ALA A 264 7.24 4.87 -3.41
N ASN A 265 6.94 4.70 -4.70
CA ASN A 265 7.94 4.67 -5.75
C ASN A 265 8.11 6.06 -6.35
N ILE A 266 9.34 6.55 -6.41
CA ILE A 266 9.74 7.75 -7.14
C ILE A 266 10.89 7.42 -8.08
N GLY A 267 11.38 8.37 -8.82
CA GLY A 267 12.55 8.21 -9.69
C GLY A 267 12.37 8.94 -11.01
N ASN A 268 13.48 9.46 -11.51
CA ASN A 268 13.52 10.08 -12.83
C ASN A 268 13.57 9.03 -13.94
N SER A 269 13.26 9.47 -15.16
CA SER A 269 13.46 8.69 -16.37
C SER A 269 14.25 9.50 -17.40
N ALA A 270 14.73 8.84 -18.45
CA ALA A 270 15.49 9.50 -19.51
C ALA A 270 14.73 10.65 -20.20
N VAL A 271 13.42 10.76 -20.01
CA VAL A 271 12.56 11.74 -20.70
C VAL A 271 11.93 12.76 -19.76
N THR A 272 11.95 12.56 -18.44
CA THR A 272 11.24 13.46 -17.52
C THR A 272 11.77 13.35 -16.09
N SER A 273 11.54 14.43 -15.34
CA SER A 273 11.86 14.67 -13.93
C SER A 273 13.30 15.07 -13.66
N SER A 274 13.46 16.07 -12.81
CA SER A 274 14.74 16.59 -12.33
C SER A 274 15.04 16.11 -10.91
N ILE A 275 16.29 16.26 -10.45
CA ILE A 275 16.70 15.95 -9.06
C ILE A 275 15.82 16.70 -8.06
N ALA A 276 15.55 17.98 -8.28
CA ALA A 276 14.72 18.79 -7.38
C ALA A 276 13.27 18.28 -7.31
N GLU A 277 12.71 17.82 -8.44
CA GLU A 277 11.36 17.22 -8.46
C GLU A 277 11.33 15.89 -7.72
N GLU A 278 12.39 15.07 -7.80
CA GLU A 278 12.45 13.80 -7.06
C GLU A 278 12.54 14.02 -5.55
N VAL A 279 13.36 15.01 -5.10
CA VAL A 279 13.41 15.39 -3.68
C VAL A 279 12.07 15.95 -3.20
N ASP A 280 11.39 16.77 -4.00
CA ASP A 280 10.05 17.27 -3.67
C ASP A 280 9.02 16.14 -3.58
N LYS A 281 9.06 15.16 -4.49
CA LYS A 281 8.21 13.96 -4.44
C LYS A 281 8.51 13.09 -3.21
N LEU A 282 9.79 12.92 -2.84
CA LEU A 282 10.18 12.22 -1.61
C LEU A 282 9.55 12.87 -0.37
N GLN A 283 9.81 14.18 -0.18
CA GLN A 283 9.30 14.92 0.98
C GLN A 283 7.77 14.90 1.02
N TRP A 284 7.13 15.00 -0.14
CA TRP A 284 5.69 14.93 -0.28
C TRP A 284 5.12 13.55 0.06
N ALA A 285 5.75 12.48 -0.41
CA ALA A 285 5.36 11.11 -0.06
C ALA A 285 5.46 10.87 1.45
N ALA A 286 6.57 11.26 2.08
CA ALA A 286 6.75 11.15 3.52
C ALA A 286 5.74 12.00 4.31
N GLN A 287 5.44 13.22 3.85
CA GLN A 287 4.44 14.10 4.47
C GLN A 287 3.04 13.46 4.50
N TRP A 288 2.66 12.73 3.45
CA TRP A 288 1.37 12.05 3.35
C TRP A 288 1.35 10.66 3.97
N GLY A 289 2.47 10.21 4.50
CA GLY A 289 2.54 9.01 5.34
C GLY A 289 3.15 7.78 4.69
N ALA A 290 3.92 7.93 3.60
CA ALA A 290 4.76 6.84 3.12
C ALA A 290 5.77 6.44 4.20
N ASP A 291 5.85 5.17 4.53
CA ASP A 291 6.74 4.63 5.57
C ASP A 291 8.14 4.34 5.03
N THR A 292 8.28 4.21 3.72
CA THR A 292 9.52 4.03 2.96
C THR A 292 9.32 4.55 1.54
N VAL A 293 10.43 4.85 0.87
CA VAL A 293 10.43 5.30 -0.52
C VAL A 293 11.45 4.49 -1.32
N MET A 294 11.09 4.06 -2.53
CA MET A 294 12.03 3.47 -3.48
C MET A 294 12.40 4.46 -4.56
N ASP A 295 13.71 4.66 -4.74
CA ASP A 295 14.26 5.35 -5.90
C ASP A 295 14.43 4.37 -7.07
N LEU A 296 13.55 4.50 -8.05
CA LEU A 296 13.53 3.70 -9.28
C LEU A 296 14.13 4.44 -10.48
N SER A 297 15.01 5.40 -10.25
CA SER A 297 15.64 6.21 -11.28
C SER A 297 16.31 5.35 -12.36
N THR A 298 16.01 5.67 -13.62
CA THR A 298 16.54 5.01 -14.82
C THR A 298 17.07 6.04 -15.84
N GLY A 299 17.04 7.32 -15.46
CA GLY A 299 17.51 8.44 -16.30
C GLY A 299 18.96 8.81 -16.04
N ASP A 300 19.27 10.07 -16.34
CA ASP A 300 20.60 10.64 -16.06
C ASP A 300 20.81 10.94 -14.58
N ASP A 301 22.08 11.00 -14.17
CA ASP A 301 22.52 11.41 -12.84
C ASP A 301 21.95 10.53 -11.69
N ILE A 302 21.88 9.21 -11.89
CA ILE A 302 21.29 8.26 -10.94
C ILE A 302 21.96 8.33 -9.57
N HIS A 303 23.30 8.30 -9.53
CA HIS A 303 24.07 8.40 -8.28
C HIS A 303 23.78 9.71 -7.55
N THR A 304 23.85 10.82 -8.28
CA THR A 304 23.63 12.15 -7.71
C THR A 304 22.19 12.31 -7.22
N THR A 305 21.19 11.87 -7.99
CA THR A 305 19.77 11.90 -7.60
C THR A 305 19.54 11.14 -6.30
N ARG A 306 20.09 9.94 -6.20
CA ARG A 306 19.99 9.10 -5.01
C ARG A 306 20.66 9.73 -3.79
N GLU A 307 21.82 10.38 -3.97
CA GLU A 307 22.50 11.11 -2.87
C GLU A 307 21.58 12.20 -2.28
N TRP A 308 20.94 13.01 -3.14
CA TRP A 308 19.99 14.02 -2.71
C TRP A 308 18.77 13.41 -2.02
N ILE A 309 18.26 12.30 -2.51
CA ILE A 309 17.12 11.59 -1.93
C ILE A 309 17.47 11.08 -0.53
N ILE A 310 18.58 10.36 -0.37
CA ILE A 310 18.98 9.76 0.91
C ILE A 310 19.23 10.83 1.97
N ARG A 311 20.00 11.89 1.64
CA ARG A 311 20.29 12.96 2.61
C ARG A 311 19.06 13.76 3.05
N ASN A 312 17.97 13.69 2.33
CA ASN A 312 16.69 14.35 2.63
C ASN A 312 15.60 13.40 3.14
N SER A 313 15.90 12.12 3.30
CA SER A 313 14.91 11.12 3.66
C SER A 313 14.91 10.80 5.16
N PRO A 314 13.79 11.08 5.87
CA PRO A 314 13.61 10.58 7.23
C PRO A 314 13.12 9.12 7.25
N VAL A 315 12.79 8.54 6.09
CA VAL A 315 12.30 7.16 5.96
C VAL A 315 13.32 6.31 5.20
N PRO A 316 13.36 4.99 5.40
CA PRO A 316 14.26 4.10 4.66
C PRO A 316 14.10 4.23 3.15
N ILE A 317 15.22 4.16 2.44
CA ILE A 317 15.28 4.22 0.97
C ILE A 317 15.62 2.86 0.39
N GLY A 318 14.75 2.40 -0.53
CA GLY A 318 14.98 1.21 -1.34
C GLY A 318 15.43 1.53 -2.76
N THR A 319 16.10 0.60 -3.41
CA THR A 319 16.51 0.72 -4.82
C THR A 319 16.42 -0.62 -5.55
N VAL A 320 16.59 -0.56 -6.87
CA VAL A 320 16.75 -1.72 -7.76
C VAL A 320 18.10 -1.61 -8.48
N PRO A 321 19.20 -2.13 -7.91
CA PRO A 321 20.57 -1.87 -8.39
C PRO A 321 20.81 -2.24 -9.86
N ILE A 322 20.07 -3.22 -10.37
CA ILE A 322 20.19 -3.66 -11.77
C ILE A 322 19.86 -2.53 -12.76
N TYR A 323 19.04 -1.52 -12.39
CA TYR A 323 18.72 -0.41 -13.27
C TYR A 323 19.94 0.49 -13.50
N GLN A 324 20.66 0.85 -12.43
CA GLN A 324 21.90 1.60 -12.55
C GLN A 324 23.00 0.78 -13.23
N ALA A 325 23.12 -0.51 -12.92
CA ALA A 325 24.08 -1.39 -13.58
C ALA A 325 23.81 -1.48 -15.10
N LEU A 326 22.53 -1.52 -15.50
CA LEU A 326 22.13 -1.52 -16.90
C LEU A 326 22.50 -0.20 -17.61
N GLU A 327 22.33 0.95 -16.94
CA GLU A 327 22.73 2.25 -17.48
C GLU A 327 24.26 2.33 -17.65
N LYS A 328 25.04 1.74 -16.74
CA LYS A 328 26.51 1.64 -16.88
C LYS A 328 26.96 0.90 -18.15
N VAL A 329 26.13 -0.03 -18.66
CA VAL A 329 26.36 -0.75 -19.93
C VAL A 329 25.48 -0.24 -21.09
N ASN A 330 24.95 0.99 -20.99
CA ASN A 330 24.17 1.66 -22.04
C ASN A 330 22.87 0.94 -22.44
N GLY A 331 22.21 0.27 -21.47
CA GLY A 331 20.98 -0.44 -21.71
C GLY A 331 21.12 -1.83 -22.34
N GLU A 332 22.35 -2.30 -22.55
CA GLU A 332 22.60 -3.60 -23.18
C GLU A 332 22.73 -4.70 -22.12
N ALA A 333 21.61 -5.36 -21.80
CA ALA A 333 21.55 -6.37 -20.74
C ALA A 333 22.60 -7.49 -20.90
N ASN A 334 22.94 -7.88 -22.13
CA ASN A 334 23.95 -8.88 -22.44
C ASN A 334 25.39 -8.45 -22.10
N GLN A 335 25.63 -7.18 -21.81
CA GLN A 335 26.94 -6.68 -21.35
C GLN A 335 27.07 -6.59 -19.84
N LEU A 336 25.98 -6.90 -19.09
CA LEU A 336 26.05 -6.96 -17.63
C LEU A 336 26.99 -8.09 -17.20
N THR A 337 27.81 -7.80 -16.17
CA THR A 337 28.65 -8.78 -15.50
C THR A 337 28.44 -8.72 -13.99
N TRP A 338 28.84 -9.77 -13.30
CA TRP A 338 28.81 -9.80 -11.84
C TRP A 338 29.64 -8.64 -11.25
N GLU A 339 30.80 -8.34 -11.80
CA GLU A 339 31.70 -7.29 -11.30
C GLU A 339 31.03 -5.89 -11.37
N ILE A 340 30.36 -5.57 -12.48
CA ILE A 340 29.63 -4.30 -12.65
C ILE A 340 28.49 -4.21 -11.64
N PHE A 341 27.75 -5.29 -11.49
CA PHE A 341 26.63 -5.35 -10.56
C PHE A 341 27.12 -5.26 -9.11
N ARG A 342 28.13 -6.03 -8.71
CA ARG A 342 28.72 -6.00 -7.38
C ARG A 342 29.26 -4.61 -7.01
N ASP A 343 29.98 -3.96 -7.93
CA ASP A 343 30.49 -2.59 -7.73
C ASP A 343 29.32 -1.61 -7.52
N THR A 344 28.24 -1.73 -8.28
CA THR A 344 27.02 -0.92 -8.12
C THR A 344 26.34 -1.15 -6.77
N VAL A 345 26.28 -2.39 -6.29
CA VAL A 345 25.74 -2.71 -4.98
C VAL A 345 26.57 -2.10 -3.86
N ILE A 346 27.90 -2.20 -3.94
CA ILE A 346 28.81 -1.59 -2.94
C ILE A 346 28.63 -0.07 -2.93
N GLU A 347 28.58 0.57 -4.10
CA GLU A 347 28.31 2.01 -4.24
C GLU A 347 27.03 2.41 -3.48
N GLN A 348 25.94 1.68 -3.68
CA GLN A 348 24.66 1.98 -3.06
C GLN A 348 24.67 1.71 -1.55
N CYS A 349 25.37 0.69 -1.08
CA CYS A 349 25.58 0.44 0.34
C CYS A 349 26.34 1.59 1.02
N GLU A 350 27.39 2.10 0.37
CA GLU A 350 28.20 3.22 0.87
C GLU A 350 27.44 4.56 0.86
N GLN A 351 26.51 4.75 -0.08
CA GLN A 351 25.64 5.92 -0.09
C GLN A 351 24.58 5.89 1.01
N GLY A 352 24.16 4.70 1.47
CA GLY A 352 23.16 4.58 2.53
C GLY A 352 21.82 4.00 2.10
N VAL A 353 21.74 3.26 0.99
CA VAL A 353 20.52 2.53 0.62
C VAL A 353 20.19 1.48 1.68
N ASP A 354 18.97 1.48 2.20
CA ASP A 354 18.55 0.67 3.34
C ASP A 354 18.12 -0.74 2.94
N TYR A 355 17.55 -0.90 1.74
CA TYR A 355 17.20 -2.21 1.19
C TYR A 355 17.28 -2.20 -0.34
N MET A 356 17.54 -3.37 -0.92
CA MET A 356 17.73 -3.50 -2.37
C MET A 356 16.88 -4.63 -2.93
N THR A 357 16.19 -4.36 -4.04
CA THR A 357 15.47 -5.38 -4.80
C THR A 357 16.43 -6.17 -5.67
N ILE A 358 16.53 -7.46 -5.40
CA ILE A 358 17.44 -8.39 -6.08
C ILE A 358 16.64 -9.53 -6.73
N HIS A 359 16.60 -9.57 -8.07
CA HIS A 359 15.85 -10.55 -8.86
C HIS A 359 16.62 -11.88 -9.02
N ALA A 360 17.11 -12.43 -7.91
CA ALA A 360 17.88 -13.67 -7.89
C ALA A 360 17.02 -14.94 -8.09
N GLY A 361 15.69 -14.82 -7.95
CA GLY A 361 14.75 -15.93 -8.16
C GLY A 361 14.46 -16.27 -9.62
N VAL A 362 14.82 -15.39 -10.56
CA VAL A 362 14.63 -15.59 -12.00
C VAL A 362 15.69 -16.58 -12.52
N LEU A 363 15.36 -17.88 -12.54
CA LEU A 363 16.29 -18.91 -13.01
C LEU A 363 16.06 -19.26 -14.48
N LEU A 364 17.14 -19.60 -15.18
CA LEU A 364 17.09 -19.97 -16.61
C LEU A 364 16.00 -21.02 -16.91
N ARG A 365 15.87 -22.03 -16.04
CA ARG A 365 14.88 -23.10 -16.19
C ARG A 365 13.42 -22.65 -16.07
N TYR A 366 13.14 -21.47 -15.48
CA TYR A 366 11.79 -20.94 -15.31
C TYR A 366 11.34 -20.05 -16.47
N VAL A 367 12.29 -19.48 -17.24
CA VAL A 367 11.98 -18.57 -18.35
C VAL A 367 11.01 -19.20 -19.36
N PRO A 368 11.16 -20.48 -19.78
CA PRO A 368 10.19 -21.10 -20.68
C PRO A 368 8.77 -21.23 -20.14
N LEU A 369 8.58 -21.23 -18.82
CA LEU A 369 7.24 -21.31 -18.19
C LEU A 369 6.41 -20.04 -18.46
N THR A 370 7.03 -18.92 -18.79
CA THR A 370 6.36 -17.64 -19.08
C THR A 370 5.93 -17.48 -20.55
N ALA A 371 6.32 -18.40 -21.43
CA ALA A 371 6.15 -18.25 -22.88
C ALA A 371 4.69 -18.19 -23.34
N ASN A 372 3.77 -18.77 -22.60
CA ASN A 372 2.33 -18.78 -22.91
C ASN A 372 1.50 -17.78 -22.09
N ARG A 373 2.13 -16.92 -21.30
CA ARG A 373 1.46 -15.86 -20.55
C ARG A 373 0.89 -14.79 -21.48
N VAL A 374 -0.22 -14.20 -21.08
CA VAL A 374 -0.83 -13.07 -21.79
C VAL A 374 0.12 -11.86 -21.77
N THR A 375 0.80 -11.61 -20.66
CA THR A 375 1.67 -10.43 -20.48
C THR A 375 3.17 -10.79 -20.38
N GLY A 376 3.55 -12.07 -20.46
CA GLY A 376 4.95 -12.50 -20.41
C GLY A 376 5.63 -12.19 -19.07
N ILE A 377 6.80 -11.53 -19.11
CA ILE A 377 7.57 -11.11 -17.93
C ILE A 377 7.47 -9.58 -17.81
N VAL A 378 6.63 -9.09 -16.91
CA VAL A 378 6.34 -7.65 -16.74
C VAL A 378 7.30 -6.93 -15.80
N SER A 379 8.01 -7.67 -14.92
CA SER A 379 9.05 -7.09 -14.08
C SER A 379 10.23 -6.63 -14.94
N ARG A 380 10.61 -5.34 -14.81
CA ARG A 380 11.78 -4.82 -15.54
C ARG A 380 13.07 -5.56 -15.20
N GLY A 381 13.34 -5.76 -13.90
CA GLY A 381 14.50 -6.51 -13.45
C GLY A 381 14.42 -7.99 -13.82
N GLY A 382 13.22 -8.58 -13.73
CA GLY A 382 12.98 -9.95 -14.16
C GLY A 382 13.24 -10.17 -15.65
N SER A 383 12.75 -9.28 -16.52
CA SER A 383 12.96 -9.36 -17.96
C SER A 383 14.42 -9.14 -18.37
N ILE A 384 15.14 -8.22 -17.69
CA ILE A 384 16.59 -8.03 -17.89
C ILE A 384 17.35 -9.31 -17.60
N MET A 385 17.08 -9.94 -16.43
CA MET A 385 17.80 -11.15 -16.05
C MET A 385 17.40 -12.37 -16.90
N ALA A 386 16.12 -12.51 -17.26
CA ALA A 386 15.69 -13.55 -18.18
C ALA A 386 16.38 -13.41 -19.56
N GLY A 387 16.44 -12.18 -20.09
CA GLY A 387 17.15 -11.89 -21.34
C GLY A 387 18.65 -12.20 -21.25
N TRP A 388 19.28 -11.84 -20.13
CA TRP A 388 20.68 -12.15 -19.87
C TRP A 388 20.95 -13.67 -19.85
N CYS A 389 20.12 -14.43 -19.10
CA CYS A 389 20.23 -15.88 -19.01
C CYS A 389 20.12 -16.56 -20.40
N LEU A 390 19.18 -16.10 -21.22
CA LEU A 390 18.99 -16.62 -22.58
C LEU A 390 20.16 -16.26 -23.51
N ALA A 391 20.67 -15.01 -23.44
CA ALA A 391 21.77 -14.56 -24.29
C ALA A 391 23.08 -15.30 -24.00
N HIS A 392 23.34 -15.62 -22.73
CA HIS A 392 24.57 -16.28 -22.32
C HIS A 392 24.44 -17.81 -22.17
N HIS A 393 23.23 -18.37 -22.23
CA HIS A 393 22.97 -19.78 -21.90
C HIS A 393 23.53 -20.16 -20.51
N GLN A 394 23.45 -19.25 -19.53
CA GLN A 394 23.99 -19.40 -18.20
C GLN A 394 22.92 -19.07 -17.15
N GLU A 395 23.11 -19.61 -15.94
CA GLU A 395 22.25 -19.30 -14.81
C GLU A 395 22.45 -17.86 -14.36
N ASN A 396 21.39 -17.24 -13.84
CA ASN A 396 21.35 -15.89 -13.29
C ASN A 396 22.54 -15.66 -12.33
N PHE A 397 23.39 -14.69 -12.63
CA PHE A 397 24.56 -14.39 -11.79
C PHE A 397 24.18 -13.85 -10.41
N LEU A 398 22.98 -13.26 -10.24
CA LEU A 398 22.48 -12.84 -8.94
C LEU A 398 22.19 -14.03 -8.03
N TYR A 399 21.79 -15.17 -8.60
CA TYR A 399 21.60 -16.42 -7.88
C TYR A 399 22.94 -17.12 -7.58
N THR A 400 23.85 -17.19 -8.56
CA THR A 400 25.12 -17.90 -8.39
C THR A 400 26.08 -17.20 -7.44
N HIS A 401 26.01 -15.85 -7.32
CA HIS A 401 26.81 -15.03 -6.41
C HIS A 401 26.02 -14.52 -5.20
N PHE A 402 24.90 -15.19 -4.86
CA PHE A 402 24.00 -14.70 -3.81
C PHE A 402 24.67 -14.63 -2.42
N ASP A 403 25.52 -15.58 -2.08
CA ASP A 403 26.25 -15.58 -0.80
C ASP A 403 27.24 -14.41 -0.70
N GLU A 404 27.88 -14.01 -1.82
CA GLU A 404 28.72 -12.81 -1.86
C GLU A 404 27.89 -11.53 -1.63
N LEU A 405 26.64 -11.46 -2.12
CA LEU A 405 25.71 -10.36 -1.80
C LEU A 405 25.38 -10.33 -0.31
N CYS A 406 25.14 -11.49 0.30
CA CYS A 406 24.91 -11.57 1.75
C CYS A 406 26.11 -11.05 2.54
N GLU A 407 27.33 -11.40 2.15
CA GLU A 407 28.56 -10.90 2.79
C GLU A 407 28.72 -9.38 2.64
N ILE A 408 28.29 -8.80 1.52
CA ILE A 408 28.30 -7.35 1.33
C ILE A 408 27.25 -6.70 2.25
N PHE A 409 26.00 -7.15 2.22
CA PHE A 409 24.89 -6.56 2.96
C PHE A 409 25.11 -6.63 4.47
N ALA A 410 25.70 -7.71 4.98
CA ALA A 410 26.05 -7.88 6.39
C ALA A 410 27.01 -6.80 6.93
N LYS A 411 27.78 -6.16 6.05
CA LYS A 411 28.76 -5.11 6.42
C LYS A 411 28.14 -3.74 6.62
N TYR A 412 26.92 -3.51 6.07
CA TYR A 412 26.30 -2.19 6.02
C TYR A 412 24.90 -2.14 6.63
N ASP A 413 24.38 -3.27 7.12
CA ASP A 413 22.98 -3.43 7.59
C ASP A 413 21.96 -3.10 6.49
N VAL A 414 22.20 -3.63 5.28
CA VAL A 414 21.26 -3.55 4.16
C VAL A 414 20.37 -4.78 4.15
N ALA A 415 19.06 -4.58 3.94
CA ALA A 415 18.11 -5.68 3.83
C ALA A 415 17.88 -6.09 2.37
N PHE A 416 17.61 -7.38 2.12
CA PHE A 416 17.09 -7.83 0.84
C PHE A 416 15.59 -7.50 0.70
N SER A 417 15.21 -6.99 -0.46
CA SER A 417 13.90 -7.18 -1.06
C SER A 417 14.09 -8.22 -2.15
N LEU A 418 13.70 -9.48 -1.89
CA LEU A 418 13.88 -10.55 -2.89
C LEU A 418 12.80 -10.38 -3.96
N GLY A 419 13.22 -9.88 -5.13
CA GLY A 419 12.34 -9.44 -6.21
C GLY A 419 11.59 -10.59 -6.88
N ASP A 420 10.30 -10.41 -7.10
CA ASP A 420 9.39 -11.30 -7.83
C ASP A 420 9.46 -11.05 -9.34
N GLY A 421 10.58 -11.36 -9.95
CA GLY A 421 10.85 -11.11 -11.38
C GLY A 421 9.88 -11.82 -12.34
N LEU A 422 9.25 -12.90 -11.89
CA LEU A 422 8.27 -13.67 -12.67
C LEU A 422 6.83 -13.48 -12.14
N ARG A 423 6.54 -12.36 -11.45
CA ARG A 423 5.17 -12.03 -11.04
C ARG A 423 4.23 -11.91 -12.24
N PRO A 424 2.92 -12.25 -12.09
CA PRO A 424 1.94 -12.06 -13.15
C PRO A 424 1.70 -10.58 -13.42
N GLY A 425 1.54 -10.21 -14.69
CA GLY A 425 1.21 -8.86 -15.17
C GLY A 425 -0.24 -8.72 -15.62
N SER A 426 -1.03 -9.77 -15.46
CA SER A 426 -2.47 -9.80 -15.64
C SER A 426 -3.11 -10.82 -14.73
N ILE A 427 -4.39 -10.66 -14.43
CA ILE A 427 -5.13 -11.66 -13.63
C ILE A 427 -5.22 -13.03 -14.33
N ALA A 428 -5.06 -13.07 -15.66
CA ALA A 428 -5.06 -14.31 -16.44
C ALA A 428 -3.81 -15.17 -16.22
N ASP A 429 -2.69 -14.55 -15.82
CA ASP A 429 -1.41 -15.22 -15.58
C ASP A 429 -1.20 -15.55 -14.09
N ALA A 430 -2.16 -15.21 -13.23
CA ALA A 430 -2.07 -15.37 -11.79
C ALA A 430 -1.93 -16.83 -11.37
N ASN A 431 -1.08 -17.08 -10.35
CA ASN A 431 -0.87 -18.41 -9.75
C ASN A 431 -0.34 -19.46 -10.72
N ASP A 432 0.36 -19.05 -11.76
CA ASP A 432 0.94 -19.97 -12.71
C ASP A 432 2.22 -20.67 -12.20
N ALA A 433 2.72 -21.62 -12.97
CA ALA A 433 3.90 -22.38 -12.62
C ALA A 433 5.17 -21.52 -12.52
N ALA A 434 5.29 -20.44 -13.31
CA ALA A 434 6.46 -19.55 -13.28
C ALA A 434 6.49 -18.75 -11.98
N GLN A 435 5.36 -18.16 -11.57
CA GLN A 435 5.24 -17.41 -10.33
C GLN A 435 5.62 -18.26 -9.11
N PHE A 436 5.06 -19.45 -9.02
CA PHE A 436 5.28 -20.29 -7.84
C PHE A 436 6.67 -20.96 -7.83
N ALA A 437 7.23 -21.31 -9.00
CA ALA A 437 8.61 -21.81 -9.07
C ALA A 437 9.64 -20.74 -8.61
N GLU A 438 9.40 -19.47 -8.95
CA GLU A 438 10.21 -18.38 -8.42
C GLU A 438 10.04 -18.24 -6.91
N LEU A 439 8.81 -18.29 -6.38
CA LEU A 439 8.55 -18.22 -4.94
C LEU A 439 9.28 -19.33 -4.16
N ASP A 440 9.33 -20.56 -4.68
CA ASP A 440 10.10 -21.65 -4.08
C ASP A 440 11.61 -21.30 -3.99
N THR A 441 12.17 -20.65 -5.03
CA THR A 441 13.56 -20.16 -5.02
C THR A 441 13.75 -19.00 -4.05
N LEU A 442 12.80 -18.05 -3.99
CA LEU A 442 12.87 -16.94 -3.02
C LEU A 442 12.85 -17.45 -1.57
N ALA A 443 12.13 -18.55 -1.31
CA ALA A 443 12.14 -19.21 -0.01
C ALA A 443 13.50 -19.83 0.33
N GLU A 444 14.19 -20.46 -0.65
CA GLU A 444 15.57 -20.93 -0.51
C GLU A 444 16.51 -19.77 -0.19
N LEU A 445 16.45 -18.69 -0.98
CA LEU A 445 17.31 -17.52 -0.83
C LEU A 445 17.09 -16.80 0.52
N THR A 446 15.87 -16.75 1.01
CA THR A 446 15.53 -16.24 2.35
C THR A 446 16.30 -17.00 3.43
N GLN A 447 16.27 -18.33 3.38
CA GLN A 447 16.99 -19.14 4.36
C GLN A 447 18.52 -19.06 4.19
N ARG A 448 19.02 -18.84 2.97
CA ARG A 448 20.46 -18.58 2.72
C ARG A 448 20.89 -17.26 3.37
N SER A 449 20.15 -16.17 3.16
CA SER A 449 20.44 -14.86 3.77
C SER A 449 20.50 -14.92 5.30
N TRP A 450 19.58 -15.65 5.90
CA TRP A 450 19.53 -15.78 7.37
C TRP A 450 20.76 -16.49 7.98
N LYS A 451 21.52 -17.26 7.18
CA LYS A 451 22.81 -17.83 7.64
C LYS A 451 23.91 -16.79 7.81
N PHE A 452 23.74 -15.65 7.14
CA PHE A 452 24.64 -14.50 7.22
C PHE A 452 24.10 -13.41 8.15
N ASP A 453 23.01 -13.68 8.89
CA ASP A 453 22.28 -12.69 9.68
C ASP A 453 21.79 -11.48 8.87
N VAL A 454 21.51 -11.64 7.58
CA VAL A 454 20.99 -10.59 6.70
C VAL A 454 19.47 -10.63 6.69
N GLN A 455 18.86 -9.46 6.90
CA GLN A 455 17.42 -9.26 6.91
C GLN A 455 16.83 -9.40 5.52
N VAL A 456 15.62 -10.00 5.41
CA VAL A 456 14.95 -10.28 4.14
C VAL A 456 13.48 -9.94 4.24
N MET A 457 12.96 -9.26 3.23
CA MET A 457 11.55 -9.31 2.83
C MET A 457 11.45 -9.92 1.43
N VAL A 458 10.31 -10.55 1.15
CA VAL A 458 10.03 -11.24 -0.12
C VAL A 458 9.00 -10.42 -0.89
N GLU A 459 9.28 -10.10 -2.15
CA GLU A 459 8.31 -9.44 -3.02
C GLU A 459 7.24 -10.42 -3.51
N GLY A 460 6.08 -9.88 -3.84
CA GLY A 460 4.93 -10.66 -4.26
C GLY A 460 4.06 -9.99 -5.32
N PRO A 461 3.03 -10.70 -5.81
CA PRO A 461 2.40 -10.45 -7.08
C PRO A 461 1.69 -9.11 -7.18
N GLY A 462 1.65 -8.57 -8.42
CA GLY A 462 0.97 -7.32 -8.78
C GLY A 462 -0.44 -7.49 -9.34
N HIS A 463 -0.79 -8.64 -9.93
CA HIS A 463 -2.10 -8.90 -10.55
C HIS A 463 -2.64 -10.25 -10.11
N ILE A 464 -3.58 -10.26 -9.16
CA ILE A 464 -4.18 -11.49 -8.64
C ILE A 464 -5.70 -11.28 -8.53
N PRO A 465 -6.54 -12.11 -9.15
CA PRO A 465 -7.97 -12.04 -8.95
C PRO A 465 -8.32 -12.23 -7.47
N PHE A 466 -9.30 -11.47 -6.98
CA PHE A 466 -9.61 -11.32 -5.56
C PHE A 466 -9.67 -12.65 -4.78
N HIS A 467 -10.29 -13.67 -5.36
CA HIS A 467 -10.49 -14.97 -4.72
C HIS A 467 -9.20 -15.80 -4.54
N LEU A 468 -8.09 -15.44 -5.26
CA LEU A 468 -6.79 -16.13 -5.16
C LEU A 468 -5.79 -15.39 -4.24
N VAL A 469 -6.15 -14.20 -3.73
CA VAL A 469 -5.26 -13.37 -2.91
C VAL A 469 -4.78 -14.12 -1.66
N ARG A 470 -5.70 -14.79 -0.97
CA ARG A 470 -5.40 -15.54 0.25
C ARG A 470 -4.35 -16.65 0.04
N GLU A 471 -4.50 -17.42 -1.02
CA GLU A 471 -3.58 -18.51 -1.37
C GLU A 471 -2.13 -18.01 -1.51
N ASN A 472 -1.93 -16.86 -2.14
CA ASN A 472 -0.60 -16.26 -2.31
C ASN A 472 0.07 -15.96 -0.98
N VAL A 473 -0.65 -15.36 -0.03
CA VAL A 473 -0.09 -15.05 1.30
C VAL A 473 0.21 -16.31 2.09
N GLU A 474 -0.75 -17.24 2.16
CA GLU A 474 -0.59 -18.48 2.93
C GLU A 474 0.61 -19.28 2.41
N ARG A 475 0.76 -19.38 1.10
CA ARG A 475 1.88 -20.07 0.47
C ARG A 475 3.22 -19.37 0.76
N GLN A 476 3.29 -18.05 0.62
CA GLN A 476 4.51 -17.30 0.96
C GLN A 476 4.88 -17.48 2.44
N GLN A 477 3.91 -17.32 3.34
CA GLN A 477 4.16 -17.44 4.78
C GLN A 477 4.68 -18.84 5.17
N GLU A 478 4.16 -19.87 4.54
CA GLU A 478 4.61 -21.25 4.77
C GLU A 478 6.02 -21.49 4.24
N LEU A 479 6.26 -21.20 2.97
CA LEU A 479 7.52 -21.45 2.27
C LEU A 479 8.66 -20.58 2.83
N CYS A 480 8.41 -19.28 3.01
CA CYS A 480 9.40 -18.31 3.48
C CYS A 480 9.46 -18.20 5.01
N LYS A 481 8.82 -19.14 5.76
CA LYS A 481 8.88 -19.23 7.24
C LYS A 481 8.48 -17.95 7.96
N GLY A 482 7.52 -17.22 7.42
CA GLY A 482 7.01 -15.98 8.00
C GLY A 482 7.85 -14.73 7.72
N ALA A 483 8.84 -14.80 6.84
CA ALA A 483 9.54 -13.60 6.36
C ALA A 483 8.54 -12.56 5.84
N PRO A 484 8.76 -11.25 6.07
CA PRO A 484 7.84 -10.21 5.63
C PRO A 484 7.52 -10.31 4.14
N PHE A 485 6.24 -10.20 3.80
CA PHE A 485 5.76 -10.16 2.43
C PHE A 485 5.54 -8.71 2.00
N TYR A 486 6.09 -8.33 0.86
CA TYR A 486 5.98 -7.01 0.24
C TYR A 486 5.32 -7.14 -1.12
N THR A 487 4.14 -6.55 -1.32
CA THR A 487 3.33 -6.78 -2.52
C THR A 487 3.00 -5.51 -3.28
N LEU A 488 2.97 -5.59 -4.61
CA LEU A 488 2.49 -4.54 -5.50
C LEU A 488 0.97 -4.67 -5.66
N GLY A 489 0.21 -4.06 -4.80
CA GLY A 489 -1.24 -4.22 -4.74
C GLY A 489 -1.63 -5.47 -3.95
N PRO A 490 -2.27 -6.48 -4.57
CA PRO A 490 -2.42 -6.71 -6.02
C PRO A 490 -3.65 -6.02 -6.65
N LEU A 491 -3.55 -5.74 -7.96
CA LEU A 491 -4.70 -5.37 -8.77
C LEU A 491 -5.60 -6.60 -8.94
N VAL A 492 -6.87 -6.46 -8.56
CA VAL A 492 -7.82 -7.60 -8.57
C VAL A 492 -8.60 -7.73 -9.88
N THR A 493 -8.43 -6.77 -10.78
CA THR A 493 -8.98 -6.73 -12.14
C THR A 493 -8.14 -5.79 -13.01
N ASP A 494 -8.09 -6.06 -14.32
CA ASP A 494 -7.27 -5.33 -15.30
C ASP A 494 -8.06 -4.32 -16.13
N ILE A 495 -9.38 -4.13 -15.85
CA ILE A 495 -10.28 -3.37 -16.73
C ILE A 495 -10.29 -1.85 -16.49
N ALA A 496 -9.50 -1.33 -15.56
CA ALA A 496 -9.67 0.03 -15.08
C ALA A 496 -8.40 0.91 -15.19
N PRO A 497 -7.77 1.05 -16.38
CA PRO A 497 -6.65 1.99 -16.56
C PRO A 497 -7.03 3.40 -16.11
N GLY A 498 -6.14 4.07 -15.36
CA GLY A 498 -6.41 5.35 -14.71
C GLY A 498 -7.07 5.25 -13.32
N TYR A 499 -7.57 4.07 -12.96
CA TYR A 499 -8.14 3.75 -11.65
C TYR A 499 -7.41 2.58 -10.97
N ASP A 500 -6.22 2.23 -11.42
CA ASP A 500 -5.44 1.10 -10.91
C ASP A 500 -5.11 1.24 -9.42
N HIS A 501 -4.99 2.46 -8.89
CA HIS A 501 -4.89 2.72 -7.47
C HIS A 501 -6.11 2.22 -6.67
N ILE A 502 -7.31 2.22 -7.26
CA ILE A 502 -8.53 1.71 -6.62
C ILE A 502 -8.57 0.18 -6.70
N THR A 503 -8.36 -0.39 -7.90
CA THR A 503 -8.41 -1.85 -8.09
C THR A 503 -7.35 -2.56 -7.28
N SER A 504 -6.18 -1.95 -7.12
CA SER A 504 -5.08 -2.47 -6.31
C SER A 504 -5.32 -2.27 -4.81
N ALA A 505 -5.95 -1.18 -4.37
CA ALA A 505 -6.27 -0.97 -2.95
C ALA A 505 -7.23 -2.04 -2.41
N ILE A 506 -8.16 -2.52 -3.24
CA ILE A 506 -9.06 -3.64 -2.88
C ILE A 506 -8.22 -4.89 -2.57
N GLY A 507 -7.31 -5.26 -3.45
CA GLY A 507 -6.43 -6.40 -3.26
C GLY A 507 -5.40 -6.19 -2.14
N ALA A 508 -4.86 -4.97 -2.01
CA ALA A 508 -3.93 -4.58 -0.97
C ALA A 508 -4.54 -4.73 0.44
N THR A 509 -5.80 -4.33 0.61
CA THR A 509 -6.52 -4.51 1.88
C THR A 509 -6.65 -6.00 2.22
N GLU A 510 -7.06 -6.81 1.26
CA GLU A 510 -7.26 -8.24 1.48
C GLU A 510 -5.94 -8.97 1.71
N ILE A 511 -4.90 -8.69 0.93
CA ILE A 511 -3.61 -9.37 1.07
C ILE A 511 -2.93 -9.00 2.40
N ALA A 512 -3.03 -7.74 2.83
CA ALA A 512 -2.46 -7.28 4.09
C ALA A 512 -3.20 -7.85 5.31
N ARG A 513 -4.53 -8.02 5.22
CA ARG A 513 -5.33 -8.69 6.25
C ARG A 513 -4.83 -10.11 6.54
N TYR A 514 -4.35 -10.84 5.53
CA TYR A 514 -3.81 -12.19 5.70
C TYR A 514 -2.33 -12.22 6.10
N GLY A 515 -1.59 -11.13 5.99
CA GLY A 515 -0.24 -11.07 6.55
C GLY A 515 0.83 -10.40 5.72
N THR A 516 0.49 -9.77 4.59
CA THR A 516 1.43 -8.87 3.92
C THR A 516 1.81 -7.73 4.87
N ALA A 517 3.10 -7.48 4.99
CA ALA A 517 3.66 -6.54 5.97
C ALA A 517 3.93 -5.15 5.37
N MET A 518 4.18 -5.08 4.06
CA MET A 518 4.38 -3.84 3.34
C MET A 518 3.68 -3.88 1.98
N LEU A 519 3.10 -2.75 1.61
CA LEU A 519 2.38 -2.55 0.36
C LEU A 519 3.15 -1.54 -0.50
N CYS A 520 3.46 -1.92 -1.73
CA CYS A 520 3.89 -0.98 -2.75
C CYS A 520 2.67 -0.22 -3.27
N TYR A 521 2.69 1.08 -3.18
CA TYR A 521 1.58 1.88 -3.68
C TYR A 521 1.45 1.77 -5.21
N VAL A 522 0.23 2.00 -5.68
CA VAL A 522 -0.11 2.16 -7.09
C VAL A 522 -0.74 3.54 -7.25
N THR A 523 -0.35 4.26 -8.29
CA THR A 523 -0.90 5.59 -8.60
C THR A 523 -1.95 5.50 -9.71
N PRO A 524 -2.75 6.57 -9.93
CA PRO A 524 -3.68 6.61 -11.07
C PRO A 524 -2.99 6.46 -12.43
N LYS A 525 -1.67 6.68 -12.50
CA LYS A 525 -0.88 6.57 -13.74
C LYS A 525 -0.17 5.25 -13.92
N GLU A 526 -0.46 4.25 -13.10
CA GLU A 526 0.10 2.92 -13.31
C GLU A 526 -0.20 2.44 -14.73
N HIS A 527 0.77 1.82 -15.38
CA HIS A 527 0.75 1.41 -16.79
C HIS A 527 0.58 2.54 -17.84
N LEU A 528 0.41 3.81 -17.42
CA LEU A 528 0.11 4.94 -18.33
C LEU A 528 1.22 5.99 -18.39
N GLY A 529 1.95 6.21 -17.30
CA GLY A 529 2.98 7.24 -17.29
C GLY A 529 3.67 7.45 -15.93
N LEU A 530 4.68 8.34 -15.91
CA LEU A 530 5.38 8.69 -14.67
C LEU A 530 4.46 9.56 -13.80
N PRO A 531 4.30 9.23 -12.50
CA PRO A 531 3.46 9.99 -11.58
C PRO A 531 4.05 11.37 -11.28
N ASN A 532 3.20 12.37 -11.23
CA ASN A 532 3.50 13.67 -10.67
C ASN A 532 3.23 13.69 -9.14
N LYS A 533 3.44 14.84 -8.50
CA LYS A 533 3.26 15.04 -7.05
C LYS A 533 1.84 14.70 -6.57
N ASP A 534 0.81 15.09 -7.33
CA ASP A 534 -0.60 14.83 -6.95
C ASP A 534 -0.95 13.33 -7.11
N ASP A 535 -0.40 12.68 -8.12
CA ASP A 535 -0.54 11.23 -8.29
C ASP A 535 0.13 10.47 -7.13
N VAL A 536 1.31 10.93 -6.67
CA VAL A 536 2.00 10.38 -5.50
C VAL A 536 1.12 10.51 -4.25
N LYS A 537 0.56 11.70 -3.99
CA LYS A 537 -0.37 11.91 -2.87
C LYS A 537 -1.56 10.96 -2.96
N THR A 538 -2.20 10.89 -4.13
CA THR A 538 -3.37 10.03 -4.34
C THR A 538 -3.04 8.57 -4.06
N GLY A 539 -1.90 8.07 -4.56
CA GLY A 539 -1.43 6.71 -4.31
C GLY A 539 -1.18 6.45 -2.81
N VAL A 540 -0.43 7.34 -2.14
CA VAL A 540 -0.13 7.20 -0.70
C VAL A 540 -1.40 7.18 0.13
N ILE A 541 -2.32 8.13 -0.06
CA ILE A 541 -3.58 8.19 0.70
C ILE A 541 -4.42 6.94 0.46
N THR A 542 -4.55 6.50 -0.79
CA THR A 542 -5.29 5.28 -1.15
C THR A 542 -4.74 4.07 -0.40
N TYR A 543 -3.43 3.93 -0.35
CA TYR A 543 -2.78 2.79 0.31
C TYR A 543 -2.75 2.91 1.84
N LYS A 544 -2.74 4.13 2.40
CA LYS A 544 -2.96 4.33 3.85
C LYS A 544 -4.36 3.88 4.25
N ILE A 545 -5.37 4.09 3.41
CA ILE A 545 -6.73 3.58 3.64
C ILE A 545 -6.73 2.04 3.61
N ALA A 546 -6.09 1.43 2.61
CA ALA A 546 -6.01 -0.02 2.49
C ALA A 546 -5.29 -0.68 3.68
N ALA A 547 -4.14 -0.13 4.08
CA ALA A 547 -3.34 -0.58 5.21
C ALA A 547 -4.11 -0.46 6.53
N HIS A 548 -4.73 0.70 6.77
CA HIS A 548 -5.52 0.94 7.97
C HIS A 548 -6.71 -0.02 8.09
N ALA A 549 -7.44 -0.25 6.99
CA ALA A 549 -8.53 -1.22 6.96
C ALA A 549 -8.06 -2.65 7.26
N ALA A 550 -6.87 -3.03 6.78
CA ALA A 550 -6.27 -4.32 7.09
C ALA A 550 -5.83 -4.42 8.57
N ASP A 551 -5.27 -3.35 9.14
CA ASP A 551 -4.86 -3.30 10.55
C ASP A 551 -6.06 -3.40 11.50
N LEU A 552 -7.19 -2.74 11.16
CA LEU A 552 -8.47 -2.92 11.85
C LEU A 552 -8.93 -4.39 11.79
N ALA A 553 -8.88 -5.01 10.61
CA ALA A 553 -9.31 -6.40 10.42
C ALA A 553 -8.41 -7.41 11.14
N LYS A 554 -7.11 -7.12 11.30
CA LYS A 554 -6.17 -7.91 12.11
C LYS A 554 -6.37 -7.72 13.61
N GLY A 555 -7.15 -6.72 14.04
CA GLY A 555 -7.31 -6.35 15.45
C GLY A 555 -6.04 -5.73 16.05
N HIS A 556 -5.26 -4.97 15.25
CA HIS A 556 -4.05 -4.33 15.74
C HIS A 556 -4.37 -3.38 16.91
N PRO A 557 -3.63 -3.43 18.04
CA PRO A 557 -3.87 -2.55 19.17
C PRO A 557 -3.84 -1.07 18.78
N GLY A 558 -4.86 -0.31 19.22
CA GLY A 558 -4.96 1.14 18.94
C GLY A 558 -5.43 1.52 17.54
N ALA A 559 -5.61 0.57 16.60
CA ALA A 559 -6.07 0.88 15.24
C ALA A 559 -7.42 1.62 15.22
N HIS A 560 -8.33 1.29 16.13
CA HIS A 560 -9.67 1.90 16.21
C HIS A 560 -9.68 3.35 16.74
N GLU A 561 -8.65 3.80 17.47
CA GLU A 561 -8.69 5.07 18.21
C GLU A 561 -9.00 6.27 17.30
N ARG A 562 -8.41 6.30 16.10
CA ARG A 562 -8.62 7.38 15.13
C ARG A 562 -10.01 7.36 14.52
N ASP A 563 -10.54 6.18 14.18
CA ASP A 563 -11.89 6.00 13.64
C ASP A 563 -12.95 6.39 14.67
N ASP A 564 -12.78 5.99 15.92
CA ASP A 564 -13.68 6.32 17.01
C ASP A 564 -13.71 7.83 17.26
N ALA A 565 -12.54 8.47 17.30
CA ALA A 565 -12.41 9.91 17.48
C ALA A 565 -13.07 10.69 16.33
N LEU A 566 -12.81 10.28 15.07
CA LEU A 566 -13.38 10.88 13.87
C LEU A 566 -14.90 10.68 13.81
N SER A 567 -15.38 9.48 14.10
CA SER A 567 -16.80 9.16 14.10
C SER A 567 -17.55 9.95 15.15
N LYS A 568 -16.94 10.13 16.36
CA LYS A 568 -17.48 10.99 17.40
C LYS A 568 -17.52 12.46 16.95
N ALA A 569 -16.43 12.97 16.37
CA ALA A 569 -16.36 14.34 15.84
C ALA A 569 -17.43 14.60 14.78
N ARG A 570 -17.62 13.63 13.85
CA ARG A 570 -18.65 13.67 12.81
C ARG A 570 -20.07 13.69 13.40
N PHE A 571 -20.34 12.86 14.39
CA PHE A 571 -21.64 12.82 15.04
C PHE A 571 -21.96 14.12 15.80
N GLU A 572 -20.93 14.75 16.41
CA GLU A 572 -21.05 15.98 17.18
C GLU A 572 -20.95 17.25 16.31
N PHE A 573 -20.84 17.14 14.99
CA PHE A 573 -20.64 18.26 14.04
C PHE A 573 -19.41 19.12 14.35
N ARG A 574 -18.38 18.56 14.95
CA ARG A 574 -17.08 19.19 15.15
C ARG A 574 -16.27 19.07 13.86
N TRP A 575 -16.64 19.87 12.85
CA TRP A 575 -16.11 19.77 11.48
C TRP A 575 -14.59 19.89 11.43
N ARG A 576 -14.02 20.82 12.19
CA ARG A 576 -12.55 21.00 12.24
C ARG A 576 -11.84 19.76 12.74
N ASP A 577 -12.37 19.12 13.77
CA ASP A 577 -11.83 17.84 14.26
C ASP A 577 -11.99 16.74 13.23
N GLN A 578 -13.14 16.67 12.55
CA GLN A 578 -13.38 15.67 11.50
C GLN A 578 -12.35 15.82 10.38
N PHE A 579 -12.03 17.04 9.94
CA PHE A 579 -11.01 17.27 8.92
C PHE A 579 -9.62 16.95 9.46
N ALA A 580 -9.24 17.44 10.62
CA ALA A 580 -7.94 17.24 11.24
C ALA A 580 -7.63 15.73 11.50
N LEU A 581 -8.64 14.96 11.87
CA LEU A 581 -8.52 13.51 12.08
C LEU A 581 -8.49 12.70 10.79
N SER A 582 -8.86 13.27 9.63
CA SER A 582 -8.85 12.55 8.36
C SER A 582 -7.41 12.27 7.87
N LEU A 583 -7.24 11.27 7.00
CA LEU A 583 -5.94 11.00 6.35
C LEU A 583 -5.54 12.13 5.38
N ASP A 584 -6.53 12.80 4.80
CA ASP A 584 -6.34 13.97 3.94
C ASP A 584 -7.22 15.13 4.41
N PRO A 585 -6.75 15.92 5.41
CA PRO A 585 -7.49 17.05 5.94
C PRO A 585 -7.83 18.11 4.90
N VAL A 586 -6.90 18.33 3.97
CA VAL A 586 -7.02 19.37 2.93
C VAL A 586 -8.17 19.05 1.97
N THR A 587 -8.23 17.82 1.47
CA THR A 587 -9.31 17.38 0.57
C THR A 587 -10.65 17.33 1.29
N ALA A 588 -10.67 16.87 2.56
CA ALA A 588 -11.90 16.79 3.35
C ALA A 588 -12.51 18.17 3.58
N GLU A 589 -11.69 19.17 3.97
CA GLU A 589 -12.12 20.57 4.17
C GLU A 589 -12.58 21.19 2.84
N ALA A 590 -11.81 21.03 1.76
CA ALA A 590 -12.13 21.58 0.45
C ALA A 590 -13.49 21.10 -0.07
N PHE A 591 -13.77 19.80 0.01
CA PHE A 591 -15.05 19.24 -0.44
C PHE A 591 -16.24 19.69 0.39
N HIS A 592 -16.05 19.86 1.71
CA HIS A 592 -17.10 20.40 2.57
C HIS A 592 -17.38 21.87 2.23
N ASP A 593 -16.34 22.69 2.10
CA ASP A 593 -16.45 24.12 1.92
C ASP A 593 -16.90 24.54 0.52
N GLU A 594 -16.59 23.72 -0.52
CA GLU A 594 -17.06 23.94 -1.89
C GLU A 594 -18.58 24.10 -1.97
N THR A 595 -19.30 23.33 -1.18
CA THR A 595 -20.77 23.30 -1.19
C THR A 595 -21.42 24.18 -0.12
N LEU A 596 -20.65 24.69 0.84
CA LEU A 596 -21.07 25.56 1.92
C LEU A 596 -20.13 26.78 2.07
N PRO A 597 -20.07 27.68 1.05
CA PRO A 597 -19.05 28.71 0.99
C PRO A 597 -19.23 29.85 2.04
N ALA A 598 -20.43 30.01 2.63
CA ALA A 598 -20.68 31.03 3.64
C ALA A 598 -20.12 30.61 5.00
N GLU A 599 -19.32 31.43 5.68
CA GLU A 599 -18.70 31.13 6.97
C GLU A 599 -19.66 30.55 8.03
N PRO A 600 -20.89 31.10 8.24
CA PRO A 600 -21.82 30.50 9.20
C PRO A 600 -22.29 29.07 8.79
N ALA A 601 -22.27 28.73 7.49
CA ALA A 601 -22.69 27.43 7.00
C ALA A 601 -21.60 26.36 7.23
N LYS A 602 -20.34 26.74 7.29
CA LYS A 602 -19.20 25.84 7.53
C LYS A 602 -19.20 25.19 8.92
N THR A 603 -19.90 25.79 9.89
CA THR A 603 -20.07 25.28 11.26
C THR A 603 -21.48 24.77 11.54
N ALA A 604 -22.31 24.64 10.51
CA ALA A 604 -23.68 24.20 10.66
C ALA A 604 -23.80 22.73 11.12
N HIS A 605 -24.86 22.41 11.83
CA HIS A 605 -25.16 21.04 12.27
C HIS A 605 -25.81 20.20 11.17
N PHE A 606 -25.34 20.33 9.93
CA PHE A 606 -25.72 19.56 8.75
C PHE A 606 -24.68 19.81 7.64
N CYS A 607 -24.58 18.93 6.67
CA CYS A 607 -23.85 19.15 5.44
C CYS A 607 -24.81 19.40 4.26
N SER A 608 -24.25 19.84 3.13
CA SER A 608 -25.02 20.12 1.92
C SER A 608 -25.80 18.92 1.37
N MET A 609 -25.33 17.68 1.62
CA MET A 609 -25.98 16.46 1.16
C MET A 609 -27.40 16.30 1.72
N CYS A 610 -27.58 16.47 3.04
CA CYS A 610 -28.85 16.25 3.71
C CYS A 610 -29.63 17.55 3.92
N GLY A 611 -28.93 18.68 4.05
CA GLY A 611 -29.51 19.95 4.48
C GLY A 611 -30.08 19.91 5.91
N PRO A 612 -30.68 21.02 6.38
CA PRO A 612 -31.04 21.18 7.79
C PRO A 612 -32.20 20.30 8.26
N LYS A 613 -33.05 19.80 7.34
CA LYS A 613 -34.27 19.05 7.69
C LYS A 613 -34.13 17.54 7.63
N PHE A 614 -33.13 17.03 6.89
CA PHE A 614 -33.00 15.60 6.62
C PHE A 614 -31.68 15.00 7.16
N CYS A 615 -30.94 15.75 7.97
CA CYS A 615 -29.70 15.24 8.55
C CYS A 615 -29.99 14.14 9.58
N SER A 616 -29.66 12.91 9.23
CA SER A 616 -29.87 11.73 10.09
C SER A 616 -29.12 11.82 11.43
N MET A 617 -27.95 12.45 11.44
CA MET A 617 -27.18 12.65 12.70
C MET A 617 -27.88 13.62 13.61
N ARG A 618 -28.48 14.70 13.09
CA ARG A 618 -29.25 15.64 13.90
C ARG A 618 -30.50 14.97 14.48
N ILE A 619 -31.22 14.25 13.65
CA ILE A 619 -32.39 13.46 14.11
C ILE A 619 -31.98 12.44 15.16
N SER A 620 -30.83 11.78 14.98
CA SER A 620 -30.32 10.81 15.96
C SER A 620 -29.86 11.45 17.27
N GLN A 621 -29.39 12.71 17.25
CA GLN A 621 -29.12 13.47 18.47
C GLN A 621 -30.42 13.77 19.21
N ASP A 622 -31.45 14.24 18.51
CA ASP A 622 -32.77 14.51 19.11
C ASP A 622 -33.34 13.23 19.75
N ILE A 623 -33.20 12.07 19.08
CA ILE A 623 -33.58 10.75 19.65
C ILE A 623 -32.74 10.43 20.91
N ARG A 624 -31.44 10.67 20.88
CA ARG A 624 -30.57 10.42 22.04
C ARG A 624 -30.91 11.30 23.22
N ASP A 625 -31.22 12.58 22.96
CA ASP A 625 -31.58 13.56 23.99
C ASP A 625 -32.92 13.18 24.62
N GLU A 626 -33.88 12.68 23.84
CA GLU A 626 -35.18 12.26 24.31
C GLU A 626 -35.16 10.88 25.03
N TYR A 627 -34.43 9.92 24.47
CA TYR A 627 -34.47 8.51 24.93
C TYR A 627 -33.17 7.98 25.53
N GLY A 628 -32.11 8.79 25.60
CA GLY A 628 -30.79 8.39 26.09
C GLY A 628 -30.68 8.28 27.61
N SER A 629 -31.67 8.72 28.39
CA SER A 629 -31.65 8.60 29.85
C SER A 629 -31.86 7.15 30.32
N ALA A 630 -31.34 6.82 31.51
CA ALA A 630 -31.53 5.49 32.08
C ALA A 630 -33.01 5.15 32.30
N GLU A 631 -33.85 6.15 32.59
CA GLU A 631 -35.30 6.01 32.73
C GLU A 631 -35.96 5.70 31.39
N SER A 632 -35.58 6.40 30.33
CA SER A 632 -36.09 6.12 28.97
C SER A 632 -35.67 4.76 28.48
N GLN A 633 -34.41 4.33 28.73
CA GLN A 633 -33.95 2.99 28.38
C GLN A 633 -34.69 1.89 29.15
N ALA A 634 -35.00 2.10 30.42
CA ALA A 634 -35.82 1.18 31.20
C ALA A 634 -37.24 1.08 30.68
N ALA A 635 -37.83 2.22 30.25
CA ALA A 635 -39.16 2.27 29.64
C ALA A 635 -39.17 1.52 28.29
N ILE A 636 -38.16 1.71 27.43
CA ILE A 636 -37.98 0.97 26.18
C ILE A 636 -37.80 -0.52 26.42
N ALA A 637 -37.00 -0.92 27.40
CA ALA A 637 -36.83 -2.33 27.78
C ALA A 637 -38.16 -2.94 28.26
N GLY A 638 -38.96 -2.18 29.02
CA GLY A 638 -40.34 -2.55 29.41
C GLY A 638 -41.28 -2.73 28.22
N MET A 639 -41.22 -1.83 27.21
CA MET A 639 -41.94 -1.95 25.97
C MET A 639 -41.59 -3.23 25.19
N TYR A 640 -40.28 -3.54 25.05
CA TYR A 640 -39.84 -4.76 24.37
C TYR A 640 -40.28 -6.03 25.12
N SER A 641 -40.27 -6.00 26.45
CA SER A 641 -40.80 -7.10 27.27
C SER A 641 -42.29 -7.27 27.03
N GLY A 642 -43.06 -6.18 27.08
CA GLY A 642 -44.49 -6.22 26.78
C GLY A 642 -44.84 -6.63 25.36
N MET A 643 -44.07 -6.20 24.35
CA MET A 643 -44.24 -6.64 22.96
C MET A 643 -43.97 -8.15 22.81
N ARG A 644 -42.94 -8.66 23.51
CA ARG A 644 -42.63 -10.08 23.49
C ARG A 644 -43.74 -10.91 24.16
N GLU A 645 -44.22 -10.48 25.32
CA GLU A 645 -45.35 -11.12 26.01
C GLU A 645 -46.60 -11.14 25.11
N LYS A 646 -46.89 -10.03 24.45
CA LYS A 646 -48.04 -9.96 23.52
C LYS A 646 -47.82 -10.82 22.26
N SER A 647 -46.61 -10.94 21.79
CA SER A 647 -46.28 -11.84 20.68
C SER A 647 -46.43 -13.31 21.08
N GLU A 648 -46.01 -13.68 22.29
CA GLU A 648 -46.17 -15.02 22.84
C GLU A 648 -47.67 -15.34 23.09
N GLU A 649 -48.42 -14.39 23.63
CA GLU A 649 -49.89 -14.50 23.83
C GLU A 649 -50.61 -14.66 22.49
N PHE A 650 -50.20 -13.89 21.46
CA PHE A 650 -50.74 -14.01 20.11
C PHE A 650 -50.42 -15.37 19.46
N LEU A 651 -49.22 -15.88 19.62
CA LEU A 651 -48.84 -17.20 19.13
C LEU A 651 -49.56 -18.31 19.87
N ALA A 652 -49.75 -18.18 21.18
CA ALA A 652 -50.49 -19.13 22.02
C ALA A 652 -51.99 -19.16 21.69
N SER A 653 -52.55 -18.03 21.24
CA SER A 653 -53.96 -17.92 20.77
C SER A 653 -54.18 -18.42 19.34
N GLY A 654 -53.15 -18.99 18.70
CA GLY A 654 -53.24 -19.62 17.37
C GLY A 654 -52.77 -18.76 16.20
N GLY A 655 -52.16 -17.57 16.44
CA GLY A 655 -51.40 -16.78 15.46
C GLY A 655 -52.18 -16.30 14.21
N LYS A 656 -53.48 -16.15 14.29
CA LYS A 656 -54.31 -15.73 13.14
C LYS A 656 -54.61 -14.23 13.18
N VAL A 657 -54.13 -13.52 12.18
CA VAL A 657 -54.32 -12.07 12.01
C VAL A 657 -55.75 -11.71 11.51
N TYR A 658 -56.50 -12.66 11.01
CA TYR A 658 -57.86 -12.42 10.52
C TYR A 658 -58.92 -12.90 11.52
N LEU A 659 -59.79 -11.99 11.90
CA LEU A 659 -61.04 -12.34 12.61
C LEU A 659 -61.83 -13.31 11.70
N PRO A 660 -62.50 -14.37 12.27
CA PRO A 660 -63.37 -15.20 11.45
C PRO A 660 -64.43 -14.33 10.82
N GLU A 661 -64.66 -14.52 9.53
CA GLU A 661 -65.78 -13.88 8.83
C GLU A 661 -67.07 -14.09 9.65
N LEU A 662 -67.68 -12.99 10.06
CA LEU A 662 -69.04 -13.02 10.61
C LEU A 662 -69.98 -13.62 9.53
N GLN A 663 -70.45 -14.83 9.76
CA GLN A 663 -71.46 -15.39 8.93
C GLN A 663 -72.72 -14.50 9.03
N VAL A 664 -72.93 -13.67 8.00
CA VAL A 664 -74.20 -12.95 7.83
C VAL A 664 -75.26 -13.98 7.52
N PRO A 665 -76.39 -14.10 8.28
CA PRO A 665 -77.42 -15.03 7.95
C PRO A 665 -77.98 -14.73 6.57
N ALA A 666 -78.13 -15.75 5.74
CA ALA A 666 -78.76 -15.65 4.42
C ALA A 666 -80.22 -15.20 4.53
N ASN A 667 -80.47 -13.98 4.09
CA ASN A 667 -81.82 -13.47 3.98
C ASN A 667 -82.50 -14.04 2.71
N GLN A 668 -83.57 -14.79 2.89
CA GLN A 668 -84.31 -15.39 1.81
C GLN A 668 -85.12 -14.31 1.03
N GLY A 669 -84.99 -14.35 -0.26
CA GLY A 669 -86.13 -14.06 -1.16
C GLY A 669 -86.26 -12.64 -1.67
N GLY A 670 -86.18 -12.53 -2.97
CA GLY A 670 -86.63 -11.34 -3.70
C GLY A 670 -86.08 -11.27 -5.12
N SER A 671 -86.63 -12.07 -6.02
CA SER A 671 -86.50 -11.90 -7.46
C SER A 671 -86.94 -10.51 -7.93
N ARG A 672 -86.12 -9.79 -8.67
CA ARG A 672 -86.60 -8.94 -9.78
C ARG A 672 -85.47 -8.61 -10.76
N SER A 673 -85.82 -9.00 -11.99
CA SER A 673 -85.16 -8.65 -13.23
C SER A 673 -85.05 -7.13 -13.48
N SER A 674 -83.96 -6.65 -14.05
CA SER A 674 -84.02 -5.88 -15.33
C SER A 674 -82.56 -5.33 -15.67
N SER A 675 -82.11 -5.74 -16.80
CA SER A 675 -81.36 -5.07 -17.88
C SER A 675 -81.03 -3.59 -17.73
N GLY A 676 -79.84 -3.22 -18.05
CA GLY A 676 -79.42 -1.86 -18.32
C GLY A 676 -77.94 -1.79 -18.62
N SER A 677 -77.58 -1.92 -19.88
CA SER A 677 -76.27 -1.53 -20.46
C SER A 677 -76.09 0.00 -20.41
N LEU A 678 -74.86 0.46 -20.31
CA LEU A 678 -74.28 1.50 -21.09
C LEU A 678 -73.20 2.26 -20.30
N SER A 679 -72.10 2.30 -20.93
CA SER A 679 -71.00 3.15 -21.26
C SER A 679 -69.85 3.28 -20.26
#